data_55f818d64773855e4352b416408cd11a
#
_entry.id   55f818d64773855e4352b416408cd11a
#
_cell.length_a   1.000
_cell.length_b   1.000
_cell.length_c   1.000
_cell.angle_alpha   90.00
_cell.angle_beta   90.00
_cell.angle_gamma   90.00
#
_symmetry.space_group_name_H-M   'P 1'
#
loop_
_entity.id
_entity.type
_entity.pdbx_description
1 polymer ?
#
loop_
_entity_poly.entity_id
_entity_poly.type
_entity_poly.pdbx_seq_one_letter_code
_entity_poly.pdbx_strand_id
1 'polypeptide(L)'
;MDATSLVQSYERARTESPHAASEDHYRQQWRWDRTARGTHCIDCYPGNCPMRVYVRDGVVVREEPSGDIPVIEPGVPDANPMGCQKGACWSQTLNGEDRVRHPLRRVGERGEGRWERVGWDEAITEVADAMLDAIEDKGPQSIVNMVGAELGTWGLVGFVRLITKLGGVSTDVNAEINDFSPGIYLTLGKFNVCSSLDDFFHGELFLIFQCNPIYTMTASHHYTVEARYNGAELVMFAPDASPSTQFADYHLPVRTGTDAAWALAMCKVIIDEGIYNADFVAEQTDLPLLVRTDTAHFLRAEDLEEGGGAEQFYLFDERTRRVVPAPRETLALGDVSPALEGSHEVTLKGGERVTVTPVFARLREHLENFTPEQASRICGVHPDAIRMVARKVASKRTYVIGGGTSFKYFHGDLMVRSSMLLLALTGNWGRKGTGNGAWSTGMFDGLMLFPRKERAGAEHTREILALQDQVRAAVRAEDPTLTDEMTRIELAARLGPNAGMTPPAFLWYRHCGYAENWNRAEWNDPSMKRPFDDYMREAMEKGWWDGVDQPAEDVPPRVLFNLGGNTLRRVRGGQNMLLEHLWPKLDKVVTLDWRMSTTALFSDVVLPVTNQYETPRFHIPSPHTLVLNYCDRAAEPAGEAKSEWEISLLLARKLAERAAARGLDSYLDATGAPRQLSTLPDAFTLGGEIVTEEQACEEMLQDTVLAGTIPADTDLAAMREKGYVRFIDWGVSPYGVNMASDLRPDETMNHSRWHTEKKLPYPTLTRRAQFYLDHPWFLEAGEAFPTHKENPKMGGDHPFVLTSGHNRWSIHSINITNRLLLHTHRGRPHAVINTGDARERGIEDGDEIRVWNDMGEFFVPAKVAPNVMPGQVIVYNGWEPYMFRGWRGPMDLEPGMVKWLHLAGGYGHLRYWPLQWQPTPIDRAIRIDIERANSLP
;
A
#
# COMPACT_ATOMS: atom_id res chain seq x y z
N MET A 1 -11.97 27.99 -10.69
CA MET A 1 -11.08 28.84 -9.86
C MET A 1 -9.74 28.86 -10.57
N ASP A 2 -9.22 30.02 -10.89
CA ASP A 2 -7.90 30.13 -11.49
C ASP A 2 -6.80 29.96 -10.44
N ALA A 3 -5.55 29.80 -10.89
CA ALA A 3 -4.41 29.58 -10.00
C ALA A 3 -4.24 30.69 -8.95
N THR A 4 -4.47 31.95 -9.33
CA THR A 4 -4.39 33.08 -8.40
C THR A 4 -5.48 33.02 -7.34
N SER A 5 -6.72 32.71 -7.74
CA SER A 5 -7.86 32.54 -6.82
C SER A 5 -7.61 31.37 -5.84
N LEU A 6 -6.97 30.28 -6.29
CA LEU A 6 -6.64 29.14 -5.45
C LEU A 6 -5.61 29.50 -4.37
N VAL A 7 -4.54 30.21 -4.75
CA VAL A 7 -3.55 30.72 -3.80
C VAL A 7 -4.16 31.71 -2.83
N GLN A 8 -5.01 32.63 -3.30
CA GLN A 8 -5.71 33.55 -2.43
C GLN A 8 -6.66 32.86 -1.46
N SER A 9 -7.37 31.80 -1.91
CA SER A 9 -8.22 30.98 -1.02
C SER A 9 -7.39 30.29 0.05
N TYR A 10 -6.25 29.74 -0.31
CA TYR A 10 -5.30 29.16 0.65
C TYR A 10 -4.80 30.21 1.66
N GLU A 11 -4.37 31.38 1.20
CA GLU A 11 -3.90 32.44 2.09
C GLU A 11 -4.99 32.91 3.06
N ARG A 12 -6.23 33.07 2.60
CA ARG A 12 -7.38 33.35 3.49
C ARG A 12 -7.60 32.21 4.50
N ALA A 13 -7.62 30.97 4.03
CA ALA A 13 -7.86 29.81 4.88
C ALA A 13 -6.83 29.66 6.00
N ARG A 14 -5.59 30.04 5.78
CA ARG A 14 -4.52 29.94 6.78
C ARG A 14 -4.43 31.13 7.75
N THR A 15 -4.93 32.31 7.36
CA THR A 15 -4.78 33.57 8.11
C THR A 15 -6.06 34.02 8.84
N GLU A 16 -7.22 33.74 8.27
CA GLU A 16 -8.50 34.12 8.84
C GLU A 16 -8.99 33.11 9.85
N SER A 17 -9.57 33.55 10.96
CA SER A 17 -10.23 32.67 11.91
C SER A 17 -11.34 31.85 11.23
N PRO A 18 -11.40 30.54 11.41
CA PRO A 18 -12.49 29.72 10.88
C PRO A 18 -13.86 30.06 11.50
N HIS A 19 -13.88 30.82 12.58
CA HIS A 19 -15.07 31.17 13.33
C HIS A 19 -15.11 32.68 13.58
N ALA A 20 -16.16 33.33 13.11
CA ALA A 20 -16.42 34.73 13.42
C ALA A 20 -16.82 34.89 14.91
N ALA A 21 -17.57 33.91 15.44
CA ALA A 21 -17.87 33.81 16.85
C ALA A 21 -18.01 32.32 17.22
N SER A 22 -17.27 31.85 18.23
CA SER A 22 -17.28 30.44 18.67
C SER A 22 -18.64 29.96 19.12
N GLU A 23 -19.46 30.84 19.71
CA GLU A 23 -20.81 30.51 20.15
C GLU A 23 -21.76 30.20 18.99
N ASP A 24 -21.69 30.93 17.90
CA ASP A 24 -22.55 30.73 16.75
C ASP A 24 -22.23 29.42 16.05
N HIS A 25 -20.94 29.11 15.91
CA HIS A 25 -20.46 27.84 15.37
C HIS A 25 -20.98 26.66 16.22
N TYR A 26 -20.79 26.73 17.53
CA TYR A 26 -21.23 25.70 18.46
C TYR A 26 -22.76 25.50 18.38
N ARG A 27 -23.56 26.58 18.45
CA ARG A 27 -25.02 26.52 18.38
C ARG A 27 -25.52 25.96 17.05
N GLN A 28 -24.88 26.27 15.95
CA GLN A 28 -25.28 25.77 14.63
C GLN A 28 -25.03 24.29 14.46
N GLN A 29 -23.93 23.77 14.98
CA GLN A 29 -23.59 22.35 14.86
C GLN A 29 -24.50 21.45 15.70
N TRP A 30 -25.18 21.96 16.73
CA TRP A 30 -26.07 21.21 17.62
C TRP A 30 -27.54 21.26 17.20
N ARG A 31 -27.82 21.66 15.95
CA ARG A 31 -29.17 21.64 15.37
C ARG A 31 -29.12 20.85 14.06
N TRP A 32 -29.88 19.77 13.98
CA TRP A 32 -30.02 18.93 12.81
C TRP A 32 -31.46 18.44 12.69
N ASP A 33 -31.87 18.10 11.48
CA ASP A 33 -33.19 17.54 11.17
C ASP A 33 -33.15 16.04 10.90
N ARG A 34 -31.98 15.50 10.46
CA ARG A 34 -31.76 14.07 10.27
C ARG A 34 -30.32 13.67 10.52
N THR A 35 -30.12 12.36 10.69
CA THR A 35 -28.79 11.76 10.70
C THR A 35 -28.67 10.74 9.56
N ALA A 36 -27.44 10.52 9.08
CA ALA A 36 -27.10 9.48 8.14
C ALA A 36 -25.87 8.70 8.64
N ARG A 37 -25.68 7.51 8.12
CA ARG A 37 -24.44 6.75 8.29
C ARG A 37 -23.43 7.21 7.27
N GLY A 38 -22.17 7.28 7.66
CA GLY A 38 -21.11 7.71 6.78
C GLY A 38 -19.76 7.10 7.13
N THR A 39 -18.88 7.22 6.21
CA THR A 39 -17.45 6.95 6.37
C THR A 39 -16.73 7.85 5.36
N HIS A 40 -15.43 7.98 5.48
CA HIS A 40 -14.65 8.77 4.55
C HIS A 40 -13.44 7.96 4.07
N CYS A 41 -12.49 8.59 3.55
CA CYS A 41 -11.27 8.19 2.89
C CYS A 41 -10.72 6.80 3.24
N ILE A 42 -10.40 6.02 2.21
CA ILE A 42 -9.67 4.76 2.32
C ILE A 42 -8.20 4.95 2.73
N ASP A 43 -7.62 6.08 2.41
CA ASP A 43 -6.18 6.38 2.58
C ASP A 43 -5.82 6.74 4.04
N CYS A 44 -6.73 6.54 4.95
CA CYS A 44 -6.58 6.77 6.38
C CYS A 44 -6.45 5.44 7.12
N TYR A 45 -5.31 5.21 7.76
CA TYR A 45 -5.09 3.99 8.51
C TYR A 45 -5.69 4.07 9.93
N PRO A 46 -6.37 3.05 10.42
CA PRO A 46 -6.68 1.74 9.81
C PRO A 46 -7.81 1.79 8.77
N GLY A 47 -8.33 2.96 8.44
CA GLY A 47 -9.51 3.12 7.61
C GLY A 47 -10.81 2.68 8.31
N ASN A 48 -11.93 2.74 7.60
CA ASN A 48 -13.19 2.20 8.09
C ASN A 48 -13.73 2.83 9.37
N CYS A 49 -13.45 4.09 9.65
CA CYS A 49 -14.09 4.76 10.77
C CYS A 49 -15.58 4.96 10.48
N PRO A 50 -16.50 4.28 11.20
CA PRO A 50 -17.92 4.50 11.02
C PRO A 50 -18.32 5.84 11.64
N MET A 51 -19.04 6.66 10.88
CA MET A 51 -19.42 8.00 11.27
C MET A 51 -20.94 8.13 11.33
N ARG A 52 -21.41 8.91 12.28
CA ARG A 52 -22.76 9.48 12.30
C ARG A 52 -22.68 10.89 11.76
N VAL A 53 -23.42 11.13 10.67
CA VAL A 53 -23.41 12.39 9.93
C VAL A 53 -24.70 13.15 10.25
N TYR A 54 -24.57 14.41 10.64
CA TYR A 54 -25.70 15.26 11.05
C TYR A 54 -26.00 16.25 9.93
N VAL A 55 -27.25 16.25 9.51
CA VAL A 55 -27.73 17.06 8.36
C VAL A 55 -28.79 18.04 8.84
N ARG A 56 -28.72 19.27 8.32
CA ARG A 56 -29.71 20.31 8.50
C ARG A 56 -29.99 21.01 7.18
N ASP A 57 -31.26 21.08 6.81
CA ASP A 57 -31.68 21.71 5.54
C ASP A 57 -30.91 21.17 4.32
N GLY A 58 -30.61 19.86 4.30
CA GLY A 58 -29.85 19.18 3.24
C GLY A 58 -28.34 19.38 3.31
N VAL A 59 -27.82 20.15 4.25
CA VAL A 59 -26.38 20.42 4.42
C VAL A 59 -25.82 19.59 5.60
N VAL A 60 -24.69 18.93 5.36
CA VAL A 60 -23.94 18.26 6.43
C VAL A 60 -23.30 19.31 7.33
N VAL A 61 -23.72 19.36 8.59
CA VAL A 61 -23.25 20.36 9.55
C VAL A 61 -22.20 19.82 10.51
N ARG A 62 -22.15 18.49 10.70
CA ARG A 62 -21.24 17.83 11.64
C ARG A 62 -21.18 16.35 11.37
N GLU A 63 -20.09 15.72 11.77
CA GLU A 63 -19.91 14.27 11.89
C GLU A 63 -19.21 13.91 13.20
N GLU A 64 -19.43 12.69 13.64
CA GLU A 64 -18.73 12.10 14.79
C GLU A 64 -18.62 10.58 14.63
N PRO A 65 -17.67 9.90 15.30
CA PRO A 65 -17.64 8.44 15.35
C PRO A 65 -18.99 7.88 15.82
N SER A 66 -19.47 6.83 15.14
CA SER A 66 -20.83 6.32 15.42
C SER A 66 -20.99 5.66 16.78
N GLY A 67 -19.91 5.11 17.34
CA GLY A 67 -19.93 4.44 18.64
C GLY A 67 -20.68 3.11 18.67
N ASP A 68 -21.00 2.53 17.53
CA ASP A 68 -21.93 1.40 17.42
C ASP A 68 -21.24 0.03 17.23
N ILE A 69 -19.90 -0.02 17.04
CA ILE A 69 -19.17 -1.28 16.84
C ILE A 69 -19.15 -2.05 18.17
N PRO A 70 -19.71 -3.28 18.21
CA PRO A 70 -19.77 -4.06 19.43
C PRO A 70 -18.42 -4.64 19.82
N VAL A 71 -18.22 -4.89 21.10
CA VAL A 71 -17.14 -5.75 21.61
C VAL A 71 -17.33 -7.16 21.07
N ILE A 72 -16.26 -7.75 20.55
CA ILE A 72 -16.30 -9.10 19.99
C ILE A 72 -15.94 -10.13 21.06
N GLU A 73 -14.83 -9.91 21.75
CA GLU A 73 -14.34 -10.84 22.78
C GLU A 73 -14.57 -10.24 24.16
N PRO A 74 -15.20 -10.98 25.08
CA PRO A 74 -15.43 -10.51 26.45
C PRO A 74 -14.12 -10.15 27.15
N GLY A 75 -14.08 -8.95 27.74
CA GLY A 75 -12.90 -8.45 28.47
C GLY A 75 -11.91 -7.66 27.62
N VAL A 76 -12.07 -7.65 26.31
CA VAL A 76 -11.34 -6.77 25.41
C VAL A 76 -12.05 -5.42 25.32
N PRO A 77 -11.35 -4.27 25.31
CA PRO A 77 -11.98 -2.96 25.13
C PRO A 77 -12.76 -2.87 23.82
N ASP A 78 -13.77 -2.02 23.79
CA ASP A 78 -14.52 -1.75 22.57
C ASP A 78 -13.71 -0.91 21.57
N ALA A 79 -14.18 -0.87 20.32
CA ALA A 79 -13.55 -0.09 19.25
C ALA A 79 -13.88 1.41 19.32
N ASN A 80 -14.70 1.85 20.27
CA ASN A 80 -15.25 3.20 20.30
C ASN A 80 -14.45 4.13 21.23
N PRO A 81 -14.30 5.42 20.87
CA PRO A 81 -14.65 5.99 19.58
C PRO A 81 -13.61 5.62 18.49
N MET A 82 -14.06 5.05 17.38
CA MET A 82 -13.21 4.76 16.24
C MET A 82 -13.26 5.93 15.27
N GLY A 83 -12.37 6.89 15.44
CA GLY A 83 -12.27 8.09 14.64
C GLY A 83 -11.21 9.05 15.17
N CYS A 84 -10.98 10.13 14.44
CA CYS A 84 -10.02 11.16 14.83
C CYS A 84 -10.40 12.52 14.26
N GLN A 85 -9.63 13.56 14.62
CA GLN A 85 -9.84 14.93 14.16
C GLN A 85 -9.77 15.11 12.64
N LYS A 86 -9.06 14.23 11.90
CA LYS A 86 -8.97 14.33 10.44
C LYS A 86 -10.32 14.08 9.77
N GLY A 87 -11.09 13.13 10.28
CA GLY A 87 -12.45 12.82 9.82
C GLY A 87 -13.54 13.69 10.44
N ALA A 88 -13.36 14.09 11.70
CA ALA A 88 -14.36 14.86 12.43
C ALA A 88 -14.57 16.32 11.94
N CYS A 89 -13.92 16.73 10.88
CA CYS A 89 -14.09 18.02 10.20
C CYS A 89 -14.39 17.85 8.70
N TRP A 90 -14.84 16.67 8.29
CA TRP A 90 -15.09 16.38 6.87
C TRP A 90 -16.23 17.21 6.27
N SER A 91 -17.24 17.55 7.05
CA SER A 91 -18.32 18.47 6.67
C SER A 91 -17.82 19.81 6.15
N GLN A 92 -16.73 20.33 6.72
CA GLN A 92 -16.14 21.58 6.26
C GLN A 92 -15.34 21.39 4.95
N THR A 93 -14.74 20.22 4.75
CA THR A 93 -14.14 19.87 3.48
C THR A 93 -15.20 19.71 2.40
N LEU A 94 -16.31 19.03 2.72
CA LEU A 94 -17.45 18.85 1.83
C LEU A 94 -18.02 20.18 1.33
N ASN A 95 -18.13 21.16 2.22
CA ASN A 95 -18.69 22.50 1.94
C ASN A 95 -17.61 23.53 1.58
N GLY A 96 -16.37 23.10 1.32
CA GLY A 96 -15.23 23.97 1.03
C GLY A 96 -15.41 24.84 -0.21
N GLU A 97 -14.69 25.98 -0.23
CA GLU A 97 -14.73 26.94 -1.35
C GLU A 97 -14.01 26.41 -2.59
N ASP A 98 -13.08 25.49 -2.44
CA ASP A 98 -12.28 24.88 -3.50
C ASP A 98 -13.00 23.72 -4.23
N ARG A 99 -14.26 23.44 -3.90
CA ARG A 99 -15.09 22.45 -4.58
C ARG A 99 -15.28 22.77 -6.05
N VAL A 100 -14.95 21.78 -6.92
CA VAL A 100 -15.33 21.83 -8.33
C VAL A 100 -16.81 21.46 -8.44
N ARG A 101 -17.61 22.36 -8.99
CA ARG A 101 -19.08 22.26 -9.02
C ARG A 101 -19.66 22.03 -10.42
N HIS A 102 -18.86 22.24 -11.43
CA HIS A 102 -19.26 22.16 -12.83
C HIS A 102 -18.11 21.58 -13.65
N PRO A 103 -18.36 20.90 -14.77
CA PRO A 103 -17.31 20.55 -15.70
C PRO A 103 -16.56 21.79 -16.18
N LEU A 104 -15.24 21.72 -16.19
CA LEU A 104 -14.35 22.81 -16.55
C LEU A 104 -13.48 22.40 -17.73
N ARG A 105 -13.40 23.26 -18.74
CA ARG A 105 -12.48 23.17 -19.87
C ARG A 105 -11.40 24.22 -19.75
N ARG A 106 -10.16 23.83 -19.96
CA ARG A 106 -9.01 24.73 -19.95
C ARG A 106 -9.09 25.74 -21.08
N VAL A 107 -8.72 27.00 -20.77
CA VAL A 107 -8.51 28.06 -21.71
C VAL A 107 -7.08 28.57 -21.57
N GLY A 108 -6.26 28.47 -22.61
CA GLY A 108 -4.85 28.85 -22.58
C GLY A 108 -3.93 27.64 -22.30
N GLU A 109 -2.73 27.86 -21.76
CA GLU A 109 -1.75 26.80 -21.50
C GLU A 109 -2.07 26.00 -20.26
N ARG A 110 -1.62 24.74 -20.20
CA ARG A 110 -1.71 23.89 -19.01
C ARG A 110 -0.94 24.51 -17.86
N GLY A 111 -1.56 24.64 -16.69
CA GLY A 111 -0.98 25.28 -15.51
C GLY A 111 -1.27 26.77 -15.37
N GLU A 112 -1.80 27.46 -16.38
CA GLU A 112 -2.21 28.89 -16.25
C GLU A 112 -3.41 29.06 -15.30
N GLY A 113 -4.20 28.01 -15.09
CA GLY A 113 -5.37 28.05 -14.22
C GLY A 113 -6.55 28.84 -14.76
N ARG A 114 -6.65 28.99 -16.07
CA ARG A 114 -7.77 29.64 -16.74
C ARG A 114 -8.78 28.62 -17.24
N TRP A 115 -10.04 28.77 -16.83
CA TRP A 115 -11.09 27.81 -17.07
C TRP A 115 -12.34 28.45 -17.59
N GLU A 116 -13.06 27.75 -18.46
CA GLU A 116 -14.45 28.02 -18.78
C GLU A 116 -15.33 26.88 -18.28
N ARG A 117 -16.54 27.23 -17.84
CA ARG A 117 -17.57 26.25 -17.52
C ARG A 117 -18.19 25.75 -18.82
N VAL A 118 -18.29 24.43 -18.94
CA VAL A 118 -18.97 23.75 -20.04
C VAL A 118 -20.08 22.84 -19.52
N GLY A 119 -20.99 22.43 -20.41
CA GLY A 119 -22.01 21.44 -20.04
C GLY A 119 -21.43 20.02 -20.00
N TRP A 120 -22.10 19.11 -19.30
CA TRP A 120 -21.69 17.71 -19.24
C TRP A 120 -21.62 17.06 -20.61
N ASP A 121 -22.61 17.28 -21.49
CA ASP A 121 -22.62 16.70 -22.84
C ASP A 121 -21.41 17.16 -23.66
N GLU A 122 -21.07 18.43 -23.58
CA GLU A 122 -19.92 19.01 -24.27
C GLU A 122 -18.60 18.42 -23.72
N ALA A 123 -18.42 18.39 -22.38
CA ALA A 123 -17.23 17.86 -21.76
C ALA A 123 -17.02 16.37 -22.07
N ILE A 124 -18.08 15.57 -21.96
CA ILE A 124 -18.02 14.13 -22.22
C ILE A 124 -17.80 13.83 -23.70
N THR A 125 -18.36 14.66 -24.59
CA THR A 125 -18.13 14.52 -26.05
C THR A 125 -16.65 14.77 -26.38
N GLU A 126 -16.05 15.83 -25.83
CA GLU A 126 -14.65 16.15 -26.02
C GLU A 126 -13.71 15.03 -25.52
N VAL A 127 -14.03 14.48 -24.36
CA VAL A 127 -13.25 13.37 -23.77
C VAL A 127 -13.42 12.09 -24.60
N ALA A 128 -14.64 11.75 -25.01
CA ALA A 128 -14.92 10.56 -25.81
C ALA A 128 -14.25 10.63 -27.19
N ASP A 129 -14.30 11.79 -27.85
CA ASP A 129 -13.61 11.97 -29.12
C ASP A 129 -12.10 11.82 -29.00
N ALA A 130 -11.47 12.37 -27.96
CA ALA A 130 -10.04 12.19 -27.70
C ALA A 130 -9.67 10.73 -27.41
N MET A 131 -10.53 9.98 -26.71
CA MET A 131 -10.33 8.55 -26.47
C MET A 131 -10.42 7.74 -27.77
N LEU A 132 -11.40 8.05 -28.64
CA LEU A 132 -11.54 7.38 -29.94
C LEU A 132 -10.35 7.70 -30.86
N ASP A 133 -9.90 8.96 -30.91
CA ASP A 133 -8.71 9.34 -31.67
C ASP A 133 -7.46 8.57 -31.21
N ALA A 134 -7.29 8.41 -29.90
CA ALA A 134 -6.19 7.65 -29.32
C ALA A 134 -6.28 6.15 -29.67
N ILE A 135 -7.47 5.56 -29.64
CA ILE A 135 -7.70 4.15 -30.03
C ILE A 135 -7.37 3.95 -31.50
N GLU A 136 -7.83 4.84 -32.39
CA GLU A 136 -7.60 4.75 -33.83
C GLU A 136 -6.13 4.96 -34.21
N ASP A 137 -5.40 5.85 -33.51
CA ASP A 137 -3.99 6.17 -33.81
C ASP A 137 -3.01 5.15 -33.19
N LYS A 138 -3.17 4.80 -31.91
CA LYS A 138 -2.19 4.03 -31.15
C LYS A 138 -2.76 2.78 -30.46
N GLY A 139 -4.05 2.58 -30.52
CA GLY A 139 -4.72 1.52 -29.80
C GLY A 139 -5.06 1.89 -28.34
N PRO A 140 -5.86 1.05 -27.67
CA PRO A 140 -6.44 1.38 -26.37
C PRO A 140 -5.42 1.52 -25.24
N GLN A 141 -4.23 0.91 -25.32
CA GLN A 141 -3.16 1.11 -24.31
C GLN A 141 -2.68 2.56 -24.22
N SER A 142 -2.90 3.38 -25.25
CA SER A 142 -2.57 4.82 -25.23
C SER A 142 -3.50 5.64 -24.31
N ILE A 143 -4.57 5.01 -23.81
CA ILE A 143 -5.44 5.55 -22.76
C ILE A 143 -4.95 5.05 -21.43
N VAL A 144 -4.38 5.94 -20.61
CA VAL A 144 -3.82 5.62 -19.30
C VAL A 144 -4.64 6.27 -18.20
N ASN A 145 -5.03 5.49 -17.22
CA ASN A 145 -5.69 5.95 -16.00
C ASN A 145 -4.72 5.83 -14.81
N MET A 146 -4.19 6.96 -14.35
CA MET A 146 -3.38 7.01 -13.13
C MET A 146 -4.30 7.03 -11.92
N VAL A 147 -4.42 5.87 -11.29
CA VAL A 147 -5.32 5.64 -10.16
C VAL A 147 -4.72 6.21 -8.89
N GLY A 148 -5.51 6.94 -8.13
CA GLY A 148 -5.15 7.42 -6.80
C GLY A 148 -5.71 6.56 -5.68
N ALA A 149 -5.20 6.76 -4.46
CA ALA A 149 -5.64 6.00 -3.29
C ALA A 149 -7.10 6.30 -2.90
N GLU A 150 -7.63 7.45 -3.27
CA GLU A 150 -9.02 7.84 -3.00
C GLU A 150 -9.98 7.41 -4.12
N LEU A 151 -9.71 6.31 -4.78
CA LEU A 151 -10.56 5.87 -5.86
C LEU A 151 -11.94 5.34 -5.42
N GLY A 152 -12.06 4.86 -4.19
CA GLY A 152 -13.35 4.41 -3.64
C GLY A 152 -14.06 3.32 -4.45
N THR A 153 -15.31 3.02 -4.07
CA THR A 153 -16.15 2.03 -4.76
C THR A 153 -16.37 2.39 -6.23
N TRP A 154 -16.80 3.62 -6.49
CA TRP A 154 -17.22 4.03 -7.84
C TRP A 154 -16.05 4.20 -8.80
N GLY A 155 -14.89 4.55 -8.28
CA GLY A 155 -13.66 4.55 -9.07
C GLY A 155 -13.30 3.14 -9.57
N LEU A 156 -13.40 2.12 -8.71
CA LEU A 156 -13.08 0.73 -9.05
C LEU A 156 -14.14 0.10 -9.98
N VAL A 157 -15.39 0.05 -9.54
CA VAL A 157 -16.44 -0.68 -10.29
C VAL A 157 -16.99 0.15 -11.46
N GLY A 158 -16.79 1.46 -11.46
CA GLY A 158 -17.15 2.34 -12.57
C GLY A 158 -15.97 2.57 -13.51
N PHE A 159 -15.05 3.47 -13.11
CA PHE A 159 -14.06 4.02 -14.03
C PHE A 159 -12.95 3.03 -14.40
N VAL A 160 -12.32 2.34 -13.45
CA VAL A 160 -11.30 1.32 -13.73
C VAL A 160 -11.92 0.21 -14.59
N ARG A 161 -13.17 -0.21 -14.29
CA ARG A 161 -13.89 -1.19 -15.09
C ARG A 161 -14.14 -0.71 -16.51
N LEU A 162 -14.54 0.54 -16.71
CA LEU A 162 -14.71 1.12 -18.05
C LEU A 162 -13.41 1.06 -18.85
N ILE A 163 -12.29 1.54 -18.28
CA ILE A 163 -10.98 1.51 -18.93
C ILE A 163 -10.56 0.07 -19.27
N THR A 164 -10.78 -0.87 -18.36
CA THR A 164 -10.50 -2.30 -18.61
C THR A 164 -11.35 -2.87 -19.75
N LYS A 165 -12.64 -2.53 -19.82
CA LYS A 165 -13.51 -2.97 -20.93
C LYS A 165 -13.06 -2.39 -22.28
N LEU A 166 -12.43 -1.25 -22.29
CA LEU A 166 -11.83 -0.66 -23.48
C LEU A 166 -10.45 -1.23 -23.83
N GLY A 167 -9.81 -1.99 -22.93
CA GLY A 167 -8.44 -2.45 -23.09
C GLY A 167 -7.38 -1.37 -22.85
N GLY A 168 -7.77 -0.30 -22.15
CA GLY A 168 -6.84 0.74 -21.66
C GLY A 168 -6.06 0.30 -20.42
N VAL A 169 -5.15 1.15 -19.97
CA VAL A 169 -4.22 0.86 -18.88
C VAL A 169 -4.63 1.63 -17.61
N SER A 170 -4.77 0.93 -16.50
CA SER A 170 -4.88 1.55 -15.16
C SER A 170 -3.65 1.19 -14.32
N THR A 171 -3.08 2.18 -13.64
CA THR A 171 -1.91 1.94 -12.77
C THR A 171 -2.31 1.40 -11.41
N ASP A 172 -1.49 0.52 -10.83
CA ASP A 172 -1.66 0.02 -9.47
C ASP A 172 -1.16 1.07 -8.46
N VAL A 173 -2.09 1.69 -7.75
CA VAL A 173 -1.78 2.74 -6.78
C VAL A 173 -0.94 2.24 -5.60
N ASN A 174 -1.12 1.00 -5.15
CA ASN A 174 -0.33 0.46 -4.05
C ASN A 174 1.15 0.33 -4.43
N ALA A 175 1.43 -0.06 -5.67
CA ALA A 175 2.79 -0.04 -6.18
C ALA A 175 3.32 1.38 -6.32
N GLU A 176 2.51 2.32 -6.80
CA GLU A 176 2.93 3.70 -6.97
C GLU A 176 3.34 4.36 -5.65
N ILE A 177 2.52 4.21 -4.61
CA ILE A 177 2.80 4.78 -3.29
C ILE A 177 3.67 3.88 -2.40
N ASN A 178 3.99 2.67 -2.86
CA ASN A 178 4.78 1.67 -2.15
C ASN A 178 4.17 1.32 -0.77
N ASP A 179 2.89 0.97 -0.74
CA ASP A 179 2.16 0.62 0.49
C ASP A 179 2.00 -0.89 0.70
N PHE A 180 2.67 -1.72 -0.07
CA PHE A 180 2.82 -3.13 0.26
C PHE A 180 4.25 -3.43 0.71
N SER A 181 4.43 -4.55 1.42
CA SER A 181 5.72 -4.89 2.00
C SER A 181 6.40 -6.02 1.24
N PRO A 182 7.38 -5.72 0.36
CA PRO A 182 8.16 -6.76 -0.30
C PRO A 182 8.80 -7.73 0.69
N GLY A 183 9.22 -7.25 1.87
CA GLY A 183 9.82 -8.11 2.89
C GLY A 183 8.86 -9.14 3.48
N ILE A 184 7.59 -8.79 3.71
CA ILE A 184 6.56 -9.76 4.12
C ILE A 184 6.31 -10.75 2.99
N TYR A 185 6.18 -10.26 1.75
CA TYR A 185 5.94 -11.12 0.60
C TYR A 185 7.08 -12.11 0.36
N LEU A 186 8.32 -11.67 0.39
CA LEU A 186 9.51 -12.53 0.28
C LEU A 186 9.56 -13.62 1.36
N THR A 187 9.07 -13.28 2.57
CA THR A 187 9.11 -14.20 3.71
C THR A 187 7.92 -15.16 3.75
N LEU A 188 6.70 -14.68 3.47
CA LEU A 188 5.47 -15.44 3.68
C LEU A 188 4.73 -15.80 2.38
N GLY A 189 5.12 -15.23 1.24
CA GLY A 189 4.42 -15.39 -0.03
C GLY A 189 3.02 -14.75 -0.04
N LYS A 190 2.79 -13.77 0.81
CA LYS A 190 1.48 -13.16 1.08
C LYS A 190 1.52 -11.66 1.03
N PHE A 191 0.36 -11.05 0.86
CA PHE A 191 0.17 -9.64 1.15
C PHE A 191 0.38 -9.32 2.64
N ASN A 192 0.42 -8.05 2.99
CA ASN A 192 0.59 -7.60 4.37
C ASN A 192 -0.39 -8.33 5.31
N VAL A 193 0.14 -9.27 6.08
CA VAL A 193 -0.64 -9.95 7.11
C VAL A 193 -0.80 -9.04 8.31
N CYS A 194 -1.99 -9.04 8.90
CA CYS A 194 -2.25 -8.30 10.12
C CYS A 194 -3.31 -9.01 10.96
N SER A 195 -3.31 -8.72 12.24
CA SER A 195 -4.39 -9.14 13.15
C SER A 195 -5.47 -8.06 13.23
N SER A 196 -6.63 -8.38 13.76
CA SER A 196 -7.62 -7.37 14.12
C SER A 196 -7.06 -6.45 15.22
N LEU A 197 -7.50 -5.18 15.24
CA LEU A 197 -6.94 -4.19 16.16
C LEU A 197 -7.18 -4.55 17.63
N ASP A 198 -8.30 -5.17 17.92
CA ASP A 198 -8.68 -5.62 19.26
C ASP A 198 -7.78 -6.79 19.75
N ASP A 199 -7.14 -7.55 18.85
CA ASP A 199 -6.15 -8.57 19.24
C ASP A 199 -4.88 -7.95 19.85
N PHE A 200 -4.59 -6.68 19.56
CA PHE A 200 -3.47 -5.96 20.19
C PHE A 200 -3.59 -5.89 21.71
N PHE A 201 -4.81 -5.90 22.25
CA PHE A 201 -5.04 -5.92 23.70
C PHE A 201 -4.40 -7.13 24.40
N HIS A 202 -4.21 -8.23 23.68
CA HIS A 202 -3.54 -9.42 24.20
C HIS A 202 -2.02 -9.37 24.11
N GLY A 203 -1.42 -8.34 23.48
CA GLY A 203 0.02 -8.16 23.39
C GLY A 203 0.65 -7.80 24.72
N GLU A 204 1.89 -8.27 24.97
CA GLU A 204 2.67 -7.96 26.18
C GLU A 204 3.86 -7.07 25.88
N LEU A 205 4.25 -7.01 24.60
CA LEU A 205 5.34 -6.16 24.11
C LEU A 205 5.02 -5.66 22.71
N PHE A 206 5.16 -4.37 22.49
CA PHE A 206 5.03 -3.75 21.17
C PHE A 206 6.36 -3.16 20.75
N LEU A 207 6.89 -3.62 19.63
CA LEU A 207 8.01 -3.00 18.95
C LEU A 207 7.45 -2.09 17.85
N ILE A 208 7.50 -0.80 18.08
CA ILE A 208 7.03 0.22 17.14
C ILE A 208 8.25 0.79 16.43
N PHE A 209 8.37 0.54 15.14
CA PHE A 209 9.50 1.03 14.37
C PHE A 209 9.07 1.71 13.07
N GLN A 210 9.76 2.81 12.73
CA GLN A 210 9.49 3.61 11.53
C GLN A 210 8.02 4.04 11.41
N CYS A 211 7.31 4.16 12.53
CA CYS A 211 5.89 4.46 12.59
C CYS A 211 5.61 5.49 13.68
N ASN A 212 4.64 6.35 13.43
CA ASN A 212 4.11 7.30 14.40
C ASN A 212 2.60 7.06 14.58
N PRO A 213 2.18 6.09 15.42
CA PRO A 213 0.78 5.70 15.54
C PRO A 213 -0.16 6.84 15.91
N ILE A 214 0.26 7.80 16.74
CA ILE A 214 -0.54 8.98 17.08
C ILE A 214 -0.87 9.84 15.85
N TYR A 215 0.00 9.85 14.84
CA TYR A 215 -0.25 10.59 13.59
C TYR A 215 -1.00 9.76 12.56
N THR A 216 -0.66 8.48 12.44
CA THR A 216 -1.04 7.65 11.31
C THR A 216 -2.08 6.59 11.62
N MET A 217 -2.16 6.16 12.89
CA MET A 217 -3.04 5.08 13.37
C MET A 217 -3.90 5.54 14.55
N THR A 218 -4.33 6.79 14.52
CA THR A 218 -4.96 7.46 15.68
C THR A 218 -6.13 6.67 16.26
N ALA A 219 -7.00 6.15 15.39
CA ALA A 219 -8.20 5.43 15.82
C ALA A 219 -7.89 4.06 16.44
N SER A 220 -6.77 3.43 16.11
CA SER A 220 -6.38 2.12 16.63
C SER A 220 -5.40 2.16 17.79
N HIS A 221 -4.78 3.33 18.01
CA HIS A 221 -3.74 3.46 19.03
C HIS A 221 -4.26 3.21 20.44
N HIS A 222 -5.56 3.39 20.69
CA HIS A 222 -6.13 3.12 21.98
C HIS A 222 -5.96 1.66 22.43
N TYR A 223 -6.00 0.68 21.52
CA TYR A 223 -5.76 -0.71 21.88
C TYR A 223 -4.35 -0.97 22.40
N THR A 224 -3.33 -0.29 21.85
CA THR A 224 -1.97 -0.39 22.39
C THR A 224 -1.83 0.30 23.74
N VAL A 225 -2.57 1.39 23.97
CA VAL A 225 -2.61 2.09 25.26
C VAL A 225 -3.37 1.27 26.30
N GLU A 226 -4.49 0.67 25.94
CA GLU A 226 -5.25 -0.24 26.81
C GLU A 226 -4.44 -1.50 27.18
N ALA A 227 -3.71 -2.06 26.22
CA ALA A 227 -2.79 -3.16 26.48
C ALA A 227 -1.70 -2.74 27.48
N ARG A 228 -1.21 -1.51 27.37
CA ARG A 228 -0.22 -0.96 28.32
C ARG A 228 -0.81 -0.80 29.72
N TYR A 229 -2.04 -0.34 29.87
CA TYR A 229 -2.72 -0.33 31.17
C TYR A 229 -2.90 -1.74 31.75
N ASN A 230 -2.94 -2.77 30.87
CA ASN A 230 -2.98 -4.18 31.24
C ASN A 230 -1.56 -4.80 31.41
N GLY A 231 -0.50 -3.99 31.47
CA GLY A 231 0.87 -4.41 31.75
C GLY A 231 1.78 -4.66 30.52
N ALA A 232 1.33 -4.36 29.32
CA ALA A 232 2.20 -4.40 28.14
C ALA A 232 3.24 -3.28 28.16
N GLU A 233 4.37 -3.51 27.47
CA GLU A 233 5.43 -2.53 27.28
C GLU A 233 5.51 -2.09 25.81
N LEU A 234 5.77 -0.79 25.59
CA LEU A 234 5.98 -0.20 24.28
C LEU A 234 7.44 0.22 24.12
N VAL A 235 8.12 -0.34 23.12
CA VAL A 235 9.46 0.04 22.71
C VAL A 235 9.38 0.71 21.35
N MET A 236 9.79 1.96 21.27
CA MET A 236 9.75 2.73 20.03
C MET A 236 11.16 2.94 19.47
N PHE A 237 11.38 2.42 18.27
CA PHE A 237 12.57 2.66 17.45
C PHE A 237 12.24 3.73 16.42
N ALA A 238 12.66 4.96 16.67
CA ALA A 238 12.38 6.07 15.77
C ALA A 238 13.49 7.12 15.83
N PRO A 239 13.78 7.77 14.69
CA PRO A 239 14.83 8.79 14.64
C PRO A 239 14.40 10.12 15.27
N ASP A 240 13.12 10.30 15.56
CA ASP A 240 12.56 11.51 16.16
C ASP A 240 11.69 11.18 17.37
N ALA A 241 11.71 12.07 18.34
CA ALA A 241 10.79 12.00 19.46
C ALA A 241 9.47 12.69 19.07
N SER A 242 8.54 11.88 18.59
CA SER A 242 7.19 12.30 18.21
C SER A 242 6.22 12.22 19.39
N PRO A 243 4.96 12.70 19.27
CA PRO A 243 3.94 12.47 20.29
C PRO A 243 3.71 11.00 20.65
N SER A 244 4.00 10.06 19.73
CA SER A 244 3.90 8.63 20.04
C SER A 244 4.91 8.18 21.11
N THR A 245 6.04 8.87 21.27
CA THR A 245 7.03 8.54 22.30
C THR A 245 6.53 8.79 23.72
N GLN A 246 5.47 9.59 23.91
CA GLN A 246 4.86 9.82 25.22
C GLN A 246 4.29 8.54 25.85
N PHE A 247 3.91 7.59 25.03
CA PHE A 247 3.33 6.32 25.46
C PHE A 247 4.33 5.17 25.47
N ALA A 248 5.56 5.42 25.00
CA ALA A 248 6.60 4.41 24.99
C ALA A 248 7.25 4.28 26.38
N ASP A 249 7.50 3.03 26.81
CA ASP A 249 8.31 2.75 28.01
C ASP A 249 9.80 2.96 27.69
N TYR A 250 10.17 2.72 26.42
CA TYR A 250 11.53 2.95 25.92
C TYR A 250 11.47 3.62 24.56
N HIS A 251 12.07 4.80 24.43
CA HIS A 251 12.40 5.39 23.14
C HIS A 251 13.86 5.13 22.84
N LEU A 252 14.12 4.41 21.79
CA LEU A 252 15.46 4.06 21.31
C LEU A 252 15.71 4.82 20.00
N PRO A 253 16.40 5.96 20.06
CA PRO A 253 16.72 6.72 18.85
C PRO A 253 17.54 5.88 17.88
N VAL A 254 17.07 5.74 16.66
CA VAL A 254 17.71 4.93 15.63
C VAL A 254 18.05 5.79 14.42
N ARG A 255 19.27 5.61 13.88
CA ARG A 255 19.66 6.28 12.63
C ARG A 255 18.73 5.83 11.51
N THR A 256 18.26 6.80 10.73
CA THR A 256 17.32 6.60 9.64
C THR A 256 17.83 5.53 8.64
N GLY A 257 17.01 4.53 8.36
CA GLY A 257 17.31 3.49 7.38
C GLY A 257 18.20 2.35 7.88
N THR A 258 18.42 2.20 9.19
CA THR A 258 19.32 1.18 9.76
C THR A 258 18.60 0.12 10.59
N ASP A 259 17.29 -0.02 10.43
CA ASP A 259 16.47 -0.91 11.28
C ASP A 259 16.87 -2.39 11.20
N ALA A 260 17.36 -2.83 10.05
CA ALA A 260 17.84 -4.20 9.91
C ALA A 260 18.99 -4.52 10.89
N ALA A 261 19.87 -3.55 11.17
CA ALA A 261 21.04 -3.77 12.02
C ALA A 261 20.66 -4.14 13.46
N TRP A 262 19.78 -3.36 14.11
CA TRP A 262 19.35 -3.67 15.48
C TRP A 262 18.49 -4.94 15.55
N ALA A 263 17.65 -5.19 14.54
CA ALA A 263 16.81 -6.39 14.49
C ALA A 263 17.65 -7.67 14.35
N LEU A 264 18.65 -7.67 13.46
CA LEU A 264 19.60 -8.80 13.30
C LEU A 264 20.46 -9.01 14.53
N ALA A 265 20.90 -7.93 15.20
CA ALA A 265 21.62 -8.04 16.47
C ALA A 265 20.77 -8.65 17.58
N MET A 266 19.46 -8.38 17.62
CA MET A 266 18.56 -9.08 18.54
C MET A 266 18.44 -10.56 18.18
N CYS A 267 18.35 -10.90 16.89
CA CYS A 267 18.35 -12.28 16.43
C CYS A 267 19.61 -13.01 16.89
N LYS A 268 20.79 -12.36 16.77
CA LYS A 268 22.05 -12.92 17.26
C LYS A 268 22.02 -13.17 18.77
N VAL A 269 21.61 -12.21 19.57
CA VAL A 269 21.49 -12.38 21.03
C VAL A 269 20.60 -13.57 21.38
N ILE A 270 19.44 -13.68 20.72
CA ILE A 270 18.46 -14.77 20.93
C ILE A 270 19.07 -16.15 20.61
N ILE A 271 19.82 -16.25 19.50
CA ILE A 271 20.49 -17.50 19.09
C ILE A 271 21.64 -17.83 20.02
N ASP A 272 22.52 -16.86 20.32
CA ASP A 272 23.70 -17.07 21.16
C ASP A 272 23.34 -17.46 22.60
N GLU A 273 22.26 -16.87 23.15
CA GLU A 273 21.77 -17.19 24.49
C GLU A 273 20.90 -18.46 24.52
N GLY A 274 20.61 -19.06 23.36
CA GLY A 274 19.77 -20.26 23.24
C GLY A 274 18.31 -20.06 23.67
N ILE A 275 17.81 -18.85 23.59
CA ILE A 275 16.44 -18.47 24.03
C ILE A 275 15.43 -18.41 22.88
N TYR A 276 15.78 -18.96 21.73
CA TYR A 276 14.86 -19.10 20.60
C TYR A 276 13.89 -20.27 20.77
N ASN A 277 12.76 -20.21 20.09
CA ASN A 277 11.75 -21.27 20.07
C ASN A 277 12.14 -22.32 19.01
N ALA A 278 12.89 -23.34 19.40
CA ALA A 278 13.42 -24.35 18.48
C ALA A 278 12.33 -25.12 17.74
N ASP A 279 11.22 -25.46 18.41
CA ASP A 279 10.11 -26.19 17.80
C ASP A 279 9.43 -25.37 16.72
N PHE A 280 9.19 -24.07 16.98
CA PHE A 280 8.60 -23.16 16.01
C PHE A 280 9.54 -22.96 14.82
N VAL A 281 10.82 -22.75 15.07
CA VAL A 281 11.85 -22.59 14.02
C VAL A 281 11.88 -23.82 13.12
N ALA A 282 11.93 -25.00 13.70
CA ALA A 282 12.01 -26.27 12.97
C ALA A 282 10.75 -26.54 12.13
N GLU A 283 9.59 -26.20 12.64
CA GLU A 283 8.30 -26.49 12.00
C GLU A 283 7.90 -25.43 10.97
N GLN A 284 8.00 -24.15 11.35
CA GLN A 284 7.35 -23.05 10.60
C GLN A 284 8.24 -22.41 9.53
N THR A 285 9.57 -22.60 9.64
CA THR A 285 10.54 -21.87 8.82
C THR A 285 11.34 -22.77 7.89
N ASP A 286 12.01 -22.16 6.90
CA ASP A 286 12.96 -22.82 6.01
C ASP A 286 14.34 -23.05 6.68
N LEU A 287 14.52 -22.63 7.92
CA LEU A 287 15.82 -22.67 8.61
C LEU A 287 16.39 -24.09 8.79
N PRO A 288 15.59 -25.16 8.93
CA PRO A 288 16.14 -26.53 8.96
C PRO A 288 16.42 -27.14 7.58
N LEU A 289 16.03 -26.48 6.47
CA LEU A 289 16.29 -27.00 5.13
C LEU A 289 17.79 -26.99 4.81
N LEU A 290 18.20 -27.98 4.02
CA LEU A 290 19.60 -28.16 3.66
C LEU A 290 20.01 -27.29 2.47
N VAL A 291 21.16 -26.64 2.58
CA VAL A 291 21.79 -25.84 1.55
C VAL A 291 23.15 -26.45 1.21
N ARG A 292 23.44 -26.55 -0.07
CA ARG A 292 24.74 -26.97 -0.59
C ARG A 292 25.79 -25.91 -0.32
N THR A 293 26.96 -26.33 0.20
CA THR A 293 28.04 -25.39 0.53
C THR A 293 28.84 -24.92 -0.69
N ASP A 294 28.82 -25.70 -1.77
CA ASP A 294 29.53 -25.41 -3.01
C ASP A 294 28.83 -24.39 -3.90
N THR A 295 27.48 -24.42 -3.93
CA THR A 295 26.68 -23.57 -4.84
C THR A 295 25.84 -22.54 -4.11
N ALA A 296 25.68 -22.65 -2.80
CA ALA A 296 24.76 -21.86 -1.99
C ALA A 296 23.27 -22.01 -2.38
N HIS A 297 22.91 -23.02 -3.17
CA HIS A 297 21.52 -23.38 -3.44
C HIS A 297 20.99 -24.40 -2.45
N PHE A 298 19.66 -24.40 -2.24
CA PHE A 298 19.01 -25.48 -1.52
C PHE A 298 19.32 -26.84 -2.14
N LEU A 299 19.45 -27.87 -1.34
CA LEU A 299 19.47 -29.25 -1.80
C LEU A 299 18.06 -29.64 -2.27
N ARG A 300 17.95 -30.05 -3.53
CA ARG A 300 16.68 -30.38 -4.19
C ARG A 300 16.69 -31.83 -4.71
N ALA A 301 15.50 -32.35 -5.00
CA ALA A 301 15.41 -33.72 -5.53
C ALA A 301 16.07 -33.82 -6.91
N GLU A 302 16.05 -32.78 -7.71
CA GLU A 302 16.79 -32.74 -9.00
C GLU A 302 18.30 -32.89 -8.85
N ASP A 303 18.88 -32.59 -7.68
CA ASP A 303 20.30 -32.80 -7.37
C ASP A 303 20.60 -34.28 -7.07
N LEU A 304 19.64 -34.98 -6.47
CA LEU A 304 19.86 -36.32 -5.88
C LEU A 304 19.45 -37.45 -6.81
N GLU A 305 18.46 -37.25 -7.66
CA GLU A 305 17.86 -38.35 -8.45
C GLU A 305 17.44 -37.90 -9.83
N GLU A 306 17.48 -38.79 -10.83
CA GLU A 306 16.98 -38.49 -12.17
C GLU A 306 15.47 -38.29 -12.16
N GLY A 307 15.03 -37.19 -12.76
CA GLY A 307 13.62 -36.81 -12.76
C GLY A 307 13.09 -36.23 -11.46
N GLY A 308 13.97 -35.97 -10.50
CA GLY A 308 13.64 -35.29 -9.25
C GLY A 308 13.13 -33.88 -9.49
N GLY A 309 12.13 -33.44 -8.71
CA GLY A 309 11.53 -32.11 -8.84
C GLY A 309 12.38 -31.00 -8.21
N ALA A 310 12.43 -29.85 -8.88
CA ALA A 310 13.16 -28.66 -8.42
C ALA A 310 12.57 -28.03 -7.14
N GLU A 311 11.35 -28.36 -6.79
CA GLU A 311 10.66 -27.81 -5.62
C GLU A 311 10.64 -28.74 -4.39
N GLN A 312 11.19 -29.97 -4.47
CA GLN A 312 11.30 -30.85 -3.33
C GLN A 312 12.61 -30.58 -2.60
N PHE A 313 12.51 -30.10 -1.37
CA PHE A 313 13.63 -29.79 -0.47
C PHE A 313 13.86 -30.90 0.55
N TYR A 314 14.99 -30.83 1.27
CA TYR A 314 15.42 -31.87 2.19
C TYR A 314 15.80 -31.32 3.57
N LEU A 315 15.64 -32.19 4.56
CA LEU A 315 16.03 -32.02 5.97
C LEU A 315 17.04 -33.12 6.35
N PHE A 316 17.86 -32.85 7.35
CA PHE A 316 18.62 -33.92 8.01
C PHE A 316 17.89 -34.33 9.29
N ASP A 317 17.45 -35.60 9.35
CA ASP A 317 16.76 -36.11 10.53
C ASP A 317 17.81 -36.63 11.55
N GLU A 318 17.89 -35.95 12.69
CA GLU A 318 18.85 -36.32 13.77
C GLU A 318 18.60 -37.71 14.35
N ARG A 319 17.35 -38.16 14.37
CA ARG A 319 16.96 -39.46 14.93
C ARG A 319 17.44 -40.62 14.06
N THR A 320 17.24 -40.52 12.75
CA THR A 320 17.64 -41.59 11.81
C THR A 320 19.04 -41.36 11.22
N ARG A 321 19.62 -40.16 11.41
CA ARG A 321 20.91 -39.74 10.83
C ARG A 321 20.89 -39.80 9.31
N ARG A 322 19.78 -39.40 8.69
CA ARG A 322 19.60 -39.47 7.24
C ARG A 322 19.05 -38.13 6.71
N VAL A 323 19.37 -37.84 5.46
CA VAL A 323 18.70 -36.81 4.67
C VAL A 323 17.35 -37.37 4.24
N VAL A 324 16.29 -36.59 4.52
CA VAL A 324 14.89 -36.96 4.25
C VAL A 324 14.17 -35.81 3.53
N PRO A 325 13.18 -36.10 2.67
CA PRO A 325 12.43 -35.06 2.03
C PRO A 325 11.64 -34.21 3.04
N ALA A 326 11.62 -32.90 2.87
CA ALA A 326 10.81 -32.00 3.66
C ALA A 326 9.34 -32.11 3.22
N PRO A 327 8.38 -32.21 4.17
CA PRO A 327 6.96 -32.23 3.83
C PRO A 327 6.54 -30.93 3.09
N ARG A 328 5.80 -31.08 1.98
CA ARG A 328 5.26 -29.95 1.21
C ARG A 328 3.77 -29.70 1.50
N GLU A 329 3.02 -30.74 1.86
CA GLU A 329 1.57 -30.68 2.09
C GLU A 329 1.21 -30.17 3.48
N THR A 330 2.16 -30.24 4.41
CA THR A 330 1.96 -29.86 5.81
C THR A 330 3.25 -29.35 6.44
N LEU A 331 3.11 -28.48 7.43
CA LEU A 331 4.22 -28.08 8.30
C LEU A 331 4.52 -29.11 9.40
N ALA A 332 3.59 -30.05 9.64
CA ALA A 332 3.80 -31.08 10.65
C ALA A 332 5.00 -31.97 10.29
N LEU A 333 5.94 -32.06 11.19
CA LEU A 333 7.18 -32.83 11.02
C LEU A 333 7.01 -34.33 11.28
N GLY A 334 5.90 -34.71 11.93
CA GLY A 334 5.66 -36.11 12.31
C GLY A 334 6.77 -36.64 13.22
N ASP A 335 7.40 -37.72 12.79
CA ASP A 335 8.51 -38.35 13.51
C ASP A 335 9.91 -37.78 13.16
N VAL A 336 10.00 -36.79 12.27
CA VAL A 336 11.26 -36.18 11.86
C VAL A 336 11.72 -35.19 12.92
N SER A 337 13.00 -35.31 13.35
CA SER A 337 13.68 -34.31 14.20
C SER A 337 14.72 -33.58 13.36
N PRO A 338 14.36 -32.46 12.73
CA PRO A 338 15.28 -31.80 11.82
C PRO A 338 16.45 -31.16 12.56
N ALA A 339 17.65 -31.40 12.06
CA ALA A 339 18.84 -30.72 12.55
C ALA A 339 18.80 -29.24 12.19
N LEU A 340 19.15 -28.40 13.14
CA LEU A 340 19.38 -26.94 12.90
C LEU A 340 20.88 -26.67 12.71
N GLU A 341 21.74 -27.55 13.13
CA GLU A 341 23.20 -27.39 13.10
C GLU A 341 23.88 -28.59 12.42
N GLY A 342 25.15 -28.41 12.12
CA GLY A 342 26.01 -29.50 11.59
C GLY A 342 26.23 -29.39 10.08
N SER A 343 27.12 -30.31 9.61
CA SER A 343 27.44 -30.47 8.20
C SER A 343 27.31 -31.93 7.83
N HIS A 344 26.72 -32.19 6.68
CA HIS A 344 26.41 -33.58 6.26
C HIS A 344 26.89 -33.79 4.82
N GLU A 345 27.39 -34.98 4.53
CA GLU A 345 27.75 -35.36 3.17
C GLU A 345 26.56 -36.02 2.46
N VAL A 346 26.32 -35.59 1.22
CA VAL A 346 25.35 -36.24 0.33
C VAL A 346 26.02 -36.59 -0.99
N THR A 347 25.56 -37.65 -1.64
CA THR A 347 26.01 -38.03 -2.98
C THR A 347 24.96 -37.56 -3.98
N LEU A 348 25.34 -36.69 -4.91
CA LEU A 348 24.49 -36.20 -6.00
C LEU A 348 24.23 -37.30 -7.04
N LYS A 349 23.22 -37.17 -7.88
CA LYS A 349 22.88 -38.10 -8.96
C LYS A 349 24.03 -38.42 -9.89
N GLY A 350 24.99 -37.51 -10.07
CA GLY A 350 26.22 -37.70 -10.85
C GLY A 350 27.31 -38.48 -10.13
N GLY A 351 27.10 -38.91 -8.87
CA GLY A 351 28.11 -39.63 -8.05
C GLY A 351 29.07 -38.70 -7.30
N GLU A 352 28.97 -37.41 -7.47
CA GLU A 352 29.75 -36.40 -6.75
C GLU A 352 29.31 -36.29 -5.31
N ARG A 353 30.26 -36.16 -4.37
CA ARG A 353 29.98 -35.91 -2.94
C ARG A 353 30.07 -34.43 -2.67
N VAL A 354 29.02 -33.88 -2.07
CA VAL A 354 28.95 -32.49 -1.65
C VAL A 354 28.57 -32.39 -0.18
N THR A 355 28.99 -31.30 0.43
CA THR A 355 28.61 -30.97 1.80
C THR A 355 27.35 -30.12 1.79
N VAL A 356 26.41 -30.46 2.70
CA VAL A 356 25.21 -29.68 2.93
C VAL A 356 25.09 -29.27 4.39
N THR A 357 24.51 -28.11 4.66
CA THR A 357 24.28 -27.59 6.00
C THR A 357 22.86 -27.05 6.13
N PRO A 358 22.22 -27.13 7.32
CA PRO A 358 20.96 -26.42 7.54
C PRO A 358 21.11 -24.91 7.33
N VAL A 359 20.06 -24.28 6.82
CA VAL A 359 20.01 -22.81 6.68
C VAL A 359 20.29 -22.14 8.02
N PHE A 360 19.81 -22.66 9.15
CA PHE A 360 20.04 -22.12 10.49
C PHE A 360 21.54 -22.01 10.84
N ALA A 361 22.33 -23.05 10.54
CA ALA A 361 23.77 -23.00 10.77
C ALA A 361 24.44 -21.87 9.98
N ARG A 362 24.05 -21.68 8.72
CA ARG A 362 24.53 -20.56 7.89
C ARG A 362 24.02 -19.21 8.38
N LEU A 363 22.78 -19.14 8.88
CA LEU A 363 22.25 -17.94 9.48
C LEU A 363 23.05 -17.53 10.72
N ARG A 364 23.39 -18.48 11.58
CA ARG A 364 24.25 -18.21 12.76
C ARG A 364 25.59 -17.61 12.34
N GLU A 365 26.24 -18.20 11.34
CA GLU A 365 27.50 -17.69 10.78
C GLU A 365 27.31 -16.26 10.20
N HIS A 366 26.23 -16.05 9.45
CA HIS A 366 25.90 -14.73 8.89
C HIS A 366 25.72 -13.67 9.98
N LEU A 367 25.07 -14.02 11.10
CA LEU A 367 24.79 -13.12 12.21
C LEU A 367 26.05 -12.73 13.01
N GLU A 368 27.22 -13.37 12.80
CA GLU A 368 28.48 -12.95 13.41
C GLU A 368 28.85 -11.49 13.04
N ASN A 369 28.33 -11.00 11.92
CA ASN A 369 28.49 -9.63 11.48
C ASN A 369 27.59 -8.62 12.21
N PHE A 370 26.69 -9.07 13.08
CA PHE A 370 25.65 -8.26 13.74
C PHE A 370 25.69 -8.40 15.26
N THR A 371 26.88 -8.32 15.88
CA THR A 371 26.92 -8.21 17.35
C THR A 371 26.22 -6.92 17.80
N PRO A 372 25.68 -6.85 19.02
CA PRO A 372 25.09 -5.61 19.54
C PRO A 372 26.01 -4.41 19.43
N GLU A 373 27.33 -4.60 19.58
CA GLU A 373 28.33 -3.54 19.44
C GLU A 373 28.53 -3.09 18.00
N GLN A 374 28.52 -4.02 17.04
CA GLN A 374 28.59 -3.69 15.62
C GLN A 374 27.31 -2.97 15.17
N ALA A 375 26.16 -3.50 15.54
CA ALA A 375 24.86 -2.89 15.24
C ALA A 375 24.73 -1.49 15.86
N SER A 376 25.21 -1.29 17.09
CA SER A 376 25.21 0.01 17.76
C SER A 376 26.00 1.08 16.97
N ARG A 377 27.12 0.72 16.37
CA ARG A 377 27.90 1.64 15.51
C ARG A 377 27.10 2.01 14.25
N ILE A 378 26.30 1.10 13.74
CA ILE A 378 25.46 1.32 12.55
C ILE A 378 24.22 2.14 12.91
N CYS A 379 23.44 1.70 13.89
CA CYS A 379 22.11 2.25 14.15
C CYS A 379 22.05 3.30 15.27
N GLY A 380 23.09 3.38 16.11
CA GLY A 380 23.14 4.30 17.26
C GLY A 380 22.43 3.80 18.51
N VAL A 381 21.72 2.67 18.46
CA VAL A 381 21.07 2.10 19.65
C VAL A 381 22.12 1.45 20.58
N HIS A 382 22.05 1.73 21.88
CA HIS A 382 23.01 1.19 22.85
C HIS A 382 22.99 -0.35 22.89
N PRO A 383 24.15 -1.04 22.93
CA PRO A 383 24.21 -2.51 22.90
C PRO A 383 23.38 -3.19 23.99
N ASP A 384 23.36 -2.63 25.21
CA ASP A 384 22.58 -3.19 26.31
C ASP A 384 21.07 -3.04 26.11
N ALA A 385 20.63 -1.97 25.44
CA ALA A 385 19.24 -1.82 25.05
C ALA A 385 18.84 -2.89 24.02
N ILE A 386 19.70 -3.18 23.04
CA ILE A 386 19.49 -4.27 22.08
C ILE A 386 19.33 -5.60 22.82
N ARG A 387 20.24 -5.94 23.73
CA ARG A 387 20.17 -7.18 24.54
C ARG A 387 18.91 -7.22 25.41
N MET A 388 18.60 -6.12 26.08
CA MET A 388 17.40 -6.01 26.91
C MET A 388 16.14 -6.31 26.12
N VAL A 389 15.95 -5.66 24.95
CA VAL A 389 14.76 -5.84 24.14
C VAL A 389 14.73 -7.23 23.52
N ALA A 390 15.85 -7.78 23.06
CA ALA A 390 15.95 -9.15 22.55
C ALA A 390 15.39 -10.18 23.55
N ARG A 391 15.81 -10.11 24.82
CA ARG A 391 15.34 -10.99 25.90
C ARG A 391 13.85 -10.79 26.19
N LYS A 392 13.34 -9.54 26.10
CA LYS A 392 11.91 -9.27 26.24
C LYS A 392 11.11 -9.93 25.11
N VAL A 393 11.54 -9.80 23.86
CA VAL A 393 10.88 -10.43 22.70
C VAL A 393 10.84 -11.95 22.84
N ALA A 394 11.91 -12.56 23.33
CA ALA A 394 11.97 -14.02 23.54
C ALA A 394 11.03 -14.51 24.65
N SER A 395 10.65 -13.67 25.60
CA SER A 395 9.86 -14.05 26.77
C SER A 395 8.41 -13.55 26.77
N LYS A 396 8.06 -12.65 25.84
CA LYS A 396 6.74 -11.99 25.83
C LYS A 396 6.02 -12.20 24.50
N ARG A 397 4.69 -12.14 24.55
CA ARG A 397 3.86 -12.06 23.34
C ARG A 397 4.09 -10.72 22.68
N THR A 398 4.75 -10.76 21.54
CA THR A 398 5.27 -9.56 20.88
C THR A 398 4.55 -9.24 19.57
N TYR A 399 4.14 -8.00 19.43
CA TYR A 399 3.77 -7.39 18.16
C TYR A 399 4.89 -6.51 17.61
N VAL A 400 5.11 -6.60 16.32
CA VAL A 400 5.85 -5.59 15.55
C VAL A 400 4.85 -4.69 14.85
N ILE A 401 4.82 -3.42 15.21
CA ILE A 401 4.04 -2.39 14.52
C ILE A 401 4.99 -1.59 13.65
N GLY A 402 5.09 -1.99 12.38
CA GLY A 402 5.86 -1.29 11.36
C GLY A 402 4.95 -0.37 10.56
N GLY A 403 5.33 0.88 10.38
CA GLY A 403 4.65 1.78 9.46
C GLY A 403 5.02 1.48 8.01
N GLY A 404 4.21 1.98 7.07
CA GLY A 404 4.56 1.99 5.64
C GLY A 404 5.94 2.57 5.36
N THR A 405 6.46 3.40 6.27
CA THR A 405 7.80 3.96 6.20
C THR A 405 8.89 2.89 6.18
N SER A 406 8.75 1.78 6.91
CA SER A 406 9.81 0.75 7.00
C SER A 406 10.12 0.08 5.67
N PHE A 407 9.15 -0.07 4.79
CA PHE A 407 9.37 -0.69 3.47
C PHE A 407 9.55 0.31 2.33
N LYS A 408 9.51 1.60 2.61
CA LYS A 408 9.72 2.68 1.61
C LYS A 408 11.18 3.12 1.44
N TYR A 409 12.11 2.50 2.19
CA TYR A 409 13.54 2.65 1.97
C TYR A 409 14.02 1.75 0.84
N PHE A 410 15.18 2.05 0.27
CA PHE A 410 15.78 1.20 -0.78
C PHE A 410 15.98 -0.25 -0.30
N HIS A 411 16.38 -0.40 0.96
CA HIS A 411 16.55 -1.69 1.63
C HIS A 411 15.44 -1.97 2.67
N GLY A 412 14.24 -1.43 2.44
CA GLY A 412 13.10 -1.62 3.35
C GLY A 412 12.64 -3.07 3.45
N ASP A 413 12.78 -3.83 2.38
CA ASP A 413 12.55 -5.28 2.37
C ASP A 413 13.47 -6.03 3.34
N LEU A 414 14.75 -5.65 3.43
CA LEU A 414 15.70 -6.22 4.40
C LEU A 414 15.33 -5.88 5.86
N MET A 415 14.86 -4.66 6.10
CA MET A 415 14.39 -4.24 7.43
C MET A 415 13.22 -5.10 7.89
N VAL A 416 12.24 -5.29 7.01
CA VAL A 416 11.05 -6.10 7.31
C VAL A 416 11.40 -7.58 7.45
N ARG A 417 12.22 -8.16 6.55
CA ARG A 417 12.69 -9.55 6.67
C ARG A 417 13.43 -9.79 7.98
N SER A 418 14.22 -8.81 8.44
CA SER A 418 14.94 -8.88 9.73
C SER A 418 13.98 -8.89 10.93
N SER A 419 12.94 -8.06 10.91
CA SER A 419 11.92 -8.05 11.96
C SER A 419 11.05 -9.33 11.95
N MET A 420 10.75 -9.86 10.76
CA MET A 420 10.06 -11.14 10.62
C MET A 420 10.90 -12.30 11.13
N LEU A 421 12.23 -12.28 10.91
CA LEU A 421 13.16 -13.27 11.48
C LEU A 421 13.15 -13.24 13.01
N LEU A 422 13.14 -12.03 13.58
CA LEU A 422 13.04 -11.85 15.04
C LEU A 422 11.77 -12.50 15.61
N LEU A 423 10.62 -12.28 14.98
CA LEU A 423 9.36 -12.92 15.36
C LEU A 423 9.38 -14.42 15.15
N ALA A 424 9.98 -14.93 14.07
CA ALA A 424 10.12 -16.36 13.78
C ALA A 424 10.95 -17.08 14.83
N LEU A 425 12.11 -16.52 15.18
CA LEU A 425 13.00 -17.12 16.18
C LEU A 425 12.31 -17.25 17.55
N THR A 426 11.33 -16.41 17.84
CA THR A 426 10.66 -16.37 19.15
C THR A 426 9.24 -16.94 19.13
N GLY A 427 8.76 -17.43 17.97
CA GLY A 427 7.41 -17.98 17.83
C GLY A 427 6.31 -16.93 18.02
N ASN A 428 6.56 -15.70 17.59
CA ASN A 428 5.67 -14.57 17.81
C ASN A 428 4.77 -14.26 16.62
N TRP A 429 4.09 -15.25 16.07
CA TRP A 429 2.88 -15.12 15.24
C TRP A 429 1.99 -16.36 15.32
N GLY A 430 0.74 -16.24 14.84
CA GLY A 430 -0.22 -17.33 14.82
C GLY A 430 -0.81 -17.70 16.18
N ARG A 431 -0.72 -16.81 17.16
CA ARG A 431 -1.35 -16.90 18.48
C ARG A 431 -1.75 -15.51 18.97
N LYS A 432 -2.80 -15.42 19.78
CA LYS A 432 -3.31 -14.15 20.31
C LYS A 432 -2.21 -13.28 20.90
N GLY A 433 -2.24 -11.99 20.58
CA GLY A 433 -1.31 -11.02 21.12
C GLY A 433 0.08 -11.03 20.47
N THR A 434 0.22 -11.64 19.28
CA THR A 434 1.52 -11.71 18.60
C THR A 434 1.40 -11.42 17.11
N GLY A 435 2.47 -11.02 16.47
CA GLY A 435 2.59 -10.95 15.03
C GLY A 435 2.98 -9.60 14.49
N ASN A 436 2.54 -9.35 13.27
CA ASN A 436 2.79 -8.12 12.55
C ASN A 436 1.52 -7.26 12.50
N GLY A 437 1.66 -5.98 12.79
CA GLY A 437 0.59 -4.99 12.74
C GLY A 437 0.76 -3.98 11.61
N ALA A 438 1.24 -4.41 10.43
CA ALA A 438 1.37 -3.55 9.26
C ALA A 438 -0.01 -3.22 8.65
N TRP A 439 -0.04 -2.15 7.86
CA TRP A 439 -1.22 -1.80 7.07
C TRP A 439 -1.64 -2.96 6.16
N SER A 440 -2.95 -3.22 6.09
CA SER A 440 -3.54 -4.20 5.19
C SER A 440 -4.94 -3.75 4.77
N THR A 441 -5.40 -4.24 3.62
CA THR A 441 -6.68 -3.86 3.01
C THR A 441 -7.28 -5.04 2.25
N GLY A 442 -8.50 -4.85 1.83
CA GLY A 442 -8.95 -5.40 0.58
C GLY A 442 -9.80 -6.65 0.62
N MET A 443 -10.99 -6.62 1.24
CA MET A 443 -11.79 -7.84 1.27
C MET A 443 -13.27 -7.61 1.14
N PHE A 444 -13.69 -7.20 -0.02
CA PHE A 444 -15.11 -7.06 -0.29
C PHE A 444 -15.43 -7.83 -1.57
N ASP A 445 -16.02 -9.00 -1.43
CA ASP A 445 -16.28 -9.89 -2.57
C ASP A 445 -17.12 -9.21 -3.64
N GLY A 446 -18.05 -8.36 -3.28
CA GLY A 446 -18.82 -7.55 -4.22
C GLY A 446 -17.94 -6.70 -5.14
N LEU A 447 -16.87 -6.09 -4.60
CA LEU A 447 -15.90 -5.35 -5.42
C LEU A 447 -15.07 -6.25 -6.33
N MET A 448 -14.88 -7.51 -5.95
CA MET A 448 -14.12 -8.49 -6.74
C MET A 448 -14.97 -9.18 -7.82
N LEU A 449 -16.23 -9.42 -7.53
CA LEU A 449 -17.14 -10.15 -8.41
C LEU A 449 -17.83 -9.23 -9.42
N PHE A 450 -18.32 -8.06 -8.98
CA PHE A 450 -19.05 -7.13 -9.82
C PHE A 450 -18.33 -6.74 -11.13
N PRO A 451 -17.02 -6.39 -11.12
CA PRO A 451 -16.33 -6.06 -12.37
C PRO A 451 -16.27 -7.20 -13.40
N ARG A 452 -16.45 -8.45 -12.95
CA ARG A 452 -16.39 -9.65 -13.79
C ARG A 452 -17.76 -10.07 -14.34
N LYS A 453 -18.81 -9.40 -13.88
CA LYS A 453 -20.18 -9.74 -14.30
C LYS A 453 -20.49 -9.18 -15.69
N GLU A 454 -21.21 -9.99 -16.47
CA GLU A 454 -21.78 -9.61 -17.76
C GLU A 454 -23.32 -9.46 -17.68
N ARG A 455 -23.94 -9.99 -16.62
CA ARG A 455 -25.37 -9.91 -16.32
C ARG A 455 -25.58 -9.66 -14.84
N ALA A 456 -26.66 -8.98 -14.49
CA ALA A 456 -27.06 -8.78 -13.10
C ALA A 456 -27.68 -10.06 -12.48
N GLY A 457 -27.75 -10.04 -11.16
CA GLY A 457 -28.50 -11.03 -10.38
C GLY A 457 -27.71 -12.22 -9.87
N ALA A 458 -28.32 -12.89 -8.89
CA ALA A 458 -27.73 -13.97 -8.11
C ALA A 458 -27.34 -15.21 -8.92
N GLU A 459 -28.03 -15.49 -10.02
CA GLU A 459 -27.74 -16.64 -10.86
C GLU A 459 -26.35 -16.51 -11.51
N HIS A 460 -26.07 -15.34 -12.09
CA HIS A 460 -24.77 -15.10 -12.70
C HIS A 460 -23.63 -15.08 -11.69
N THR A 461 -23.89 -14.59 -10.49
CA THR A 461 -22.90 -14.68 -9.39
C THR A 461 -22.58 -16.13 -9.06
N ARG A 462 -23.58 -16.99 -8.96
CA ARG A 462 -23.34 -18.43 -8.72
C ARG A 462 -22.58 -19.10 -9.86
N GLU A 463 -22.83 -18.71 -11.11
CA GLU A 463 -22.06 -19.20 -12.26
C GLU A 463 -20.58 -18.81 -12.14
N ILE A 464 -20.29 -17.54 -11.78
CA ILE A 464 -18.90 -17.06 -11.58
C ILE A 464 -18.22 -17.82 -10.43
N LEU A 465 -18.90 -17.99 -9.31
CA LEU A 465 -18.38 -18.73 -8.16
C LEU A 465 -18.10 -20.20 -8.53
N ALA A 466 -19.03 -20.85 -9.24
CA ALA A 466 -18.84 -22.21 -9.72
C ALA A 466 -17.66 -22.35 -10.71
N LEU A 467 -17.48 -21.37 -11.60
CA LEU A 467 -16.32 -21.33 -12.50
C LEU A 467 -15.01 -21.18 -11.73
N GLN A 468 -14.97 -20.30 -10.72
CA GLN A 468 -13.79 -20.14 -9.86
C GLN A 468 -13.47 -21.45 -9.13
N ASP A 469 -14.46 -22.15 -8.62
CA ASP A 469 -14.26 -23.45 -7.97
C ASP A 469 -13.75 -24.52 -8.94
N GLN A 470 -14.24 -24.54 -10.18
CA GLN A 470 -13.74 -25.43 -11.23
C GLN A 470 -12.26 -25.14 -11.55
N VAL A 471 -11.89 -23.87 -11.72
CA VAL A 471 -10.49 -23.48 -11.99
C VAL A 471 -9.59 -23.84 -10.78
N ARG A 472 -10.04 -23.61 -9.55
CA ARG A 472 -9.30 -24.00 -8.35
C ARG A 472 -9.14 -25.51 -8.24
N ALA A 473 -10.15 -26.29 -8.60
CA ALA A 473 -10.06 -27.74 -8.67
C ALA A 473 -9.05 -28.20 -9.73
N ALA A 474 -9.02 -27.55 -10.89
CA ALA A 474 -8.02 -27.85 -11.93
C ALA A 474 -6.60 -27.51 -11.47
N VAL A 475 -6.40 -26.35 -10.83
CA VAL A 475 -5.13 -25.96 -10.24
C VAL A 475 -4.65 -26.97 -9.19
N ARG A 476 -5.56 -27.45 -8.34
CA ARG A 476 -5.24 -28.49 -7.36
C ARG A 476 -4.96 -29.86 -8.00
N ALA A 477 -5.54 -30.14 -9.16
CA ALA A 477 -5.21 -31.36 -9.90
C ALA A 477 -3.79 -31.30 -10.51
N GLU A 478 -3.32 -30.11 -10.88
CA GLU A 478 -1.93 -29.89 -11.33
C GLU A 478 -0.92 -30.07 -10.16
N ASP A 479 -1.24 -29.55 -8.98
CA ASP A 479 -0.45 -29.70 -7.76
C ASP A 479 -1.38 -30.01 -6.56
N PRO A 480 -1.54 -31.30 -6.19
CA PRO A 480 -2.38 -31.70 -5.07
C PRO A 480 -1.92 -31.19 -3.70
N THR A 481 -0.70 -30.67 -3.58
CA THR A 481 -0.15 -30.12 -2.33
C THR A 481 -0.66 -28.73 -2.00
N LEU A 482 -1.39 -28.09 -2.93
CA LEU A 482 -1.88 -26.71 -2.76
C LEU A 482 -3.05 -26.66 -1.76
N THR A 483 -2.90 -25.79 -0.78
CA THR A 483 -3.97 -25.45 0.17
C THR A 483 -5.07 -24.62 -0.50
N ASP A 484 -6.17 -24.43 0.22
CA ASP A 484 -7.26 -23.56 -0.26
C ASP A 484 -6.79 -22.11 -0.47
N GLU A 485 -5.98 -21.57 0.45
CA GLU A 485 -5.32 -20.29 0.32
C GLU A 485 -4.48 -20.20 -0.97
N MET A 486 -3.63 -21.19 -1.20
CA MET A 486 -2.73 -21.23 -2.36
C MET A 486 -3.49 -21.32 -3.68
N THR A 487 -4.58 -22.08 -3.74
CA THR A 487 -5.40 -22.14 -4.96
C THR A 487 -6.08 -20.82 -5.29
N ARG A 488 -6.45 -20.02 -4.28
CA ARG A 488 -7.00 -18.66 -4.49
C ARG A 488 -5.93 -17.67 -4.96
N ILE A 489 -4.72 -17.76 -4.39
CA ILE A 489 -3.56 -16.98 -4.84
C ILE A 489 -3.22 -17.34 -6.30
N GLU A 490 -3.19 -18.63 -6.62
CA GLU A 490 -2.91 -19.11 -7.98
C GLU A 490 -3.94 -18.63 -8.99
N LEU A 491 -5.22 -18.71 -8.64
CA LEU A 491 -6.30 -18.17 -9.46
C LEU A 491 -6.14 -16.66 -9.70
N ALA A 492 -5.84 -15.89 -8.65
CA ALA A 492 -5.63 -14.45 -8.76
C ALA A 492 -4.40 -14.11 -9.61
N ALA A 493 -3.31 -14.86 -9.48
CA ALA A 493 -2.11 -14.68 -10.28
C ALA A 493 -2.34 -14.97 -11.77
N ARG A 494 -3.06 -16.05 -12.10
CA ARG A 494 -3.43 -16.40 -13.49
C ARG A 494 -4.37 -15.36 -14.13
N LEU A 495 -5.23 -14.73 -13.34
CA LEU A 495 -6.14 -13.68 -13.79
C LEU A 495 -5.52 -12.26 -13.71
N GLY A 496 -4.39 -12.11 -13.03
CA GLY A 496 -3.73 -10.83 -12.76
C GLY A 496 -3.46 -9.98 -13.99
N PRO A 497 -2.89 -10.51 -15.08
CA PRO A 497 -2.66 -9.77 -16.32
C PRO A 497 -3.93 -9.16 -16.93
N ASN A 498 -5.09 -9.78 -16.66
CA ASN A 498 -6.39 -9.31 -17.12
C ASN A 498 -7.17 -8.51 -16.06
N ALA A 499 -6.56 -8.18 -14.92
CA ALA A 499 -7.23 -7.46 -13.85
C ALA A 499 -7.42 -5.95 -14.15
N GLY A 500 -6.89 -5.45 -15.25
CA GLY A 500 -7.01 -4.06 -15.69
C GLY A 500 -6.13 -3.09 -14.90
N MET A 501 -5.22 -3.61 -14.07
CA MET A 501 -4.22 -2.82 -13.35
C MET A 501 -2.82 -3.32 -13.69
N THR A 502 -1.88 -2.39 -13.89
CA THR A 502 -0.48 -2.70 -14.21
C THR A 502 0.49 -1.99 -13.26
N PRO A 503 1.71 -2.52 -13.06
CA PRO A 503 2.73 -1.82 -12.30
C PRO A 503 3.07 -0.47 -12.93
N PRO A 504 2.97 0.65 -12.20
CA PRO A 504 3.29 1.97 -12.74
C PRO A 504 4.77 2.11 -13.13
N ALA A 505 5.64 1.27 -12.58
CA ALA A 505 7.06 1.29 -12.86
C ALA A 505 7.39 1.16 -14.36
N PHE A 506 6.63 0.36 -15.12
CA PHE A 506 6.84 0.21 -16.56
C PHE A 506 6.46 1.46 -17.35
N LEU A 507 5.31 2.08 -17.01
CA LEU A 507 4.92 3.39 -17.55
C LEU A 507 6.01 4.43 -17.28
N TRP A 508 6.55 4.47 -16.05
CA TRP A 508 7.57 5.44 -15.67
C TRP A 508 8.89 5.21 -16.40
N TYR A 509 9.32 3.96 -16.45
CA TYR A 509 10.56 3.57 -17.16
C TYR A 509 10.50 3.94 -18.65
N ARG A 510 9.41 3.55 -19.34
CA ARG A 510 9.30 3.72 -20.80
C ARG A 510 8.88 5.12 -21.22
N HIS A 511 8.02 5.79 -20.46
CA HIS A 511 7.34 7.00 -20.95
C HIS A 511 7.56 8.26 -20.11
N CYS A 512 8.06 8.14 -18.88
CA CYS A 512 8.19 9.27 -17.96
C CYS A 512 9.62 9.65 -17.60
N GLY A 513 10.64 9.13 -18.33
CA GLY A 513 12.03 9.54 -18.17
C GLY A 513 12.80 8.87 -17.01
N TYR A 514 12.15 8.01 -16.20
CA TYR A 514 12.79 7.41 -15.03
C TYR A 514 13.90 6.42 -15.35
N ALA A 515 13.98 5.88 -16.57
CA ALA A 515 15.08 5.02 -16.98
C ALA A 515 16.44 5.69 -16.77
N GLU A 516 16.56 7.01 -17.00
CA GLU A 516 17.79 7.76 -16.74
C GLU A 516 18.17 7.72 -15.26
N ASN A 517 17.24 7.99 -14.37
CA ASN A 517 17.48 7.96 -12.93
C ASN A 517 17.88 6.54 -12.46
N TRP A 518 17.15 5.52 -12.93
CA TRP A 518 17.38 4.14 -12.48
C TRP A 518 18.70 3.53 -12.97
N ASN A 519 19.28 4.09 -14.02
CA ASN A 519 20.60 3.70 -14.52
C ASN A 519 21.77 4.50 -13.91
N ARG A 520 21.52 5.49 -13.04
CA ARG A 520 22.59 6.20 -12.33
C ARG A 520 23.20 5.28 -11.27
N ALA A 521 24.42 4.81 -11.54
CA ALA A 521 25.11 3.87 -10.65
C ALA A 521 25.32 4.45 -9.24
N GLU A 522 25.57 5.75 -9.11
CA GLU A 522 25.77 6.46 -7.84
C GLU A 522 24.51 6.55 -6.99
N TRP A 523 23.33 6.35 -7.56
CA TRP A 523 22.04 6.34 -6.85
C TRP A 523 21.53 4.93 -6.56
N ASN A 524 22.26 3.91 -6.99
CA ASN A 524 21.89 2.50 -6.84
C ASN A 524 22.73 1.79 -5.77
N ASP A 525 22.33 0.57 -5.42
CA ASP A 525 23.08 -0.31 -4.54
C ASP A 525 24.43 -0.67 -5.20
N PRO A 526 25.56 -0.45 -4.50
CA PRO A 526 26.87 -0.86 -4.99
C PRO A 526 27.03 -2.36 -5.28
N SER A 527 26.14 -3.21 -4.77
CA SER A 527 26.15 -4.65 -5.09
C SER A 527 25.60 -4.97 -6.49
N MET A 528 24.94 -4.02 -7.13
CA MET A 528 24.45 -4.17 -8.51
C MET A 528 25.64 -4.34 -9.47
N LYS A 529 25.71 -5.46 -10.19
CA LYS A 529 26.87 -5.82 -11.02
C LYS A 529 26.83 -5.30 -12.44
N ARG A 530 25.68 -4.85 -12.88
CA ARG A 530 25.41 -4.37 -14.25
C ARG A 530 24.39 -3.23 -14.21
N PRO A 531 24.22 -2.45 -15.29
CA PRO A 531 23.20 -1.39 -15.36
C PRO A 531 21.79 -1.92 -15.07
N PHE A 532 20.91 -1.05 -14.59
CA PHE A 532 19.50 -1.40 -14.32
C PHE A 532 18.79 -1.93 -15.58
N ASP A 533 19.09 -1.37 -16.75
CA ASP A 533 18.57 -1.81 -18.05
C ASP A 533 18.84 -3.29 -18.35
N ASP A 534 19.97 -3.83 -17.91
CA ASP A 534 20.30 -5.24 -18.13
C ASP A 534 19.42 -6.17 -17.31
N TYR A 535 19.09 -5.79 -16.06
CA TYR A 535 18.16 -6.53 -15.23
C TYR A 535 16.74 -6.42 -15.77
N MET A 536 16.34 -5.22 -16.20
CA MET A 536 15.03 -4.99 -16.83
C MET A 536 14.87 -5.85 -18.07
N ARG A 537 15.86 -5.84 -18.97
CA ARG A 537 15.86 -6.65 -20.20
C ARG A 537 15.79 -8.15 -19.89
N GLU A 538 16.62 -8.65 -18.96
CA GLU A 538 16.58 -10.06 -18.55
C GLU A 538 15.21 -10.47 -18.00
N ALA A 539 14.59 -9.63 -17.17
CA ALA A 539 13.28 -9.90 -16.61
C ALA A 539 12.20 -10.01 -17.71
N MET A 540 12.27 -9.15 -18.73
CA MET A 540 11.36 -9.19 -19.88
C MET A 540 11.63 -10.41 -20.78
N GLU A 541 12.90 -10.70 -21.11
CA GLU A 541 13.27 -11.86 -21.91
C GLU A 541 12.87 -13.20 -21.28
N LYS A 542 12.85 -13.25 -19.95
CA LYS A 542 12.37 -14.41 -19.17
C LYS A 542 10.83 -14.47 -19.04
N GLY A 543 10.11 -13.49 -19.55
CA GLY A 543 8.65 -13.42 -19.49
C GLY A 543 8.08 -13.21 -18.08
N TRP A 544 8.87 -12.71 -17.13
CA TRP A 544 8.41 -12.56 -15.76
C TRP A 544 7.29 -11.51 -15.60
N TRP A 545 7.21 -10.59 -16.57
CA TRP A 545 6.26 -9.47 -16.57
C TRP A 545 5.35 -9.47 -17.81
N ASP A 546 5.22 -10.61 -18.48
CA ASP A 546 4.36 -10.74 -19.66
C ASP A 546 2.92 -10.30 -19.36
N GLY A 547 2.37 -9.49 -20.26
CA GLY A 547 0.99 -9.00 -20.18
C GLY A 547 0.75 -7.83 -19.22
N VAL A 548 1.74 -7.41 -18.42
CA VAL A 548 1.61 -6.29 -17.47
C VAL A 548 2.59 -5.16 -17.67
N ASP A 549 3.53 -5.31 -18.60
CA ASP A 549 4.40 -4.24 -19.08
C ASP A 549 3.63 -3.36 -20.08
N GLN A 550 2.85 -2.43 -19.55
CA GLN A 550 1.91 -1.60 -20.31
C GLN A 550 1.97 -0.12 -19.84
N PRO A 551 1.74 0.86 -20.75
CA PRO A 551 1.68 0.68 -22.20
C PRO A 551 3.06 0.27 -22.77
N ALA A 552 3.03 -0.44 -23.90
CA ALA A 552 4.25 -0.87 -24.58
C ALA A 552 5.12 0.34 -24.98
N GLU A 553 6.42 0.10 -25.20
CA GLU A 553 7.39 1.16 -25.50
C GLU A 553 7.04 1.98 -26.76
N ASP A 554 6.47 1.32 -27.77
CA ASP A 554 6.06 1.93 -29.04
C ASP A 554 4.63 2.49 -29.02
N VAL A 555 3.94 2.40 -27.88
CA VAL A 555 2.59 2.94 -27.66
C VAL A 555 2.63 4.06 -26.63
N PRO A 556 3.00 5.29 -27.00
CA PRO A 556 3.03 6.39 -26.06
C PRO A 556 1.62 6.73 -25.56
N PRO A 557 1.47 7.10 -24.29
CA PRO A 557 0.20 7.63 -23.77
C PRO A 557 -0.26 8.86 -24.55
N ARG A 558 -1.57 8.89 -24.88
CA ARG A 558 -2.23 10.01 -25.61
C ARG A 558 -3.32 10.65 -24.76
N VAL A 559 -4.06 9.83 -24.01
CA VAL A 559 -5.10 10.33 -23.09
C VAL A 559 -4.74 9.87 -21.69
N LEU A 560 -4.64 10.82 -20.77
CA LEU A 560 -4.37 10.55 -19.37
C LEU A 560 -5.59 10.89 -18.54
N PHE A 561 -6.06 9.94 -17.76
CA PHE A 561 -6.99 10.17 -16.68
C PHE A 561 -6.26 10.20 -15.34
N ASN A 562 -6.64 11.16 -14.50
CA ASN A 562 -6.23 11.20 -13.09
C ASN A 562 -7.49 11.01 -12.25
N LEU A 563 -7.57 9.86 -11.59
CA LEU A 563 -8.74 9.41 -10.83
C LEU A 563 -8.41 9.26 -9.36
N GLY A 564 -9.14 9.95 -8.48
CA GLY A 564 -9.04 9.78 -7.03
C GLY A 564 -7.65 10.09 -6.46
N GLY A 565 -6.90 11.00 -7.09
CA GLY A 565 -5.55 11.32 -6.68
C GLY A 565 -5.05 12.67 -7.18
N ASN A 566 -3.86 13.03 -6.75
CA ASN A 566 -3.16 14.25 -7.15
C ASN A 566 -1.77 13.85 -7.69
N THR A 567 -1.76 13.33 -8.92
CA THR A 567 -0.61 12.67 -9.55
C THR A 567 0.65 13.53 -9.55
N LEU A 568 0.57 14.78 -9.99
CA LEU A 568 1.73 15.70 -10.03
C LEU A 568 2.30 16.00 -8.63
N ARG A 569 1.48 15.93 -7.61
CA ARG A 569 1.93 16.10 -6.22
C ARG A 569 2.41 14.77 -5.61
N ARG A 570 1.89 13.63 -6.03
CA ARG A 570 2.08 12.35 -5.37
C ARG A 570 3.23 11.51 -5.95
N VAL A 571 3.40 11.52 -7.27
CA VAL A 571 4.43 10.74 -7.97
C VAL A 571 5.82 11.29 -7.63
N ARG A 572 6.77 10.39 -7.38
CA ARG A 572 8.17 10.75 -7.11
C ARG A 572 8.79 11.44 -8.32
N GLY A 573 9.58 12.48 -8.08
CA GLY A 573 10.00 13.37 -9.15
C GLY A 573 8.90 14.30 -9.64
N GLY A 574 7.66 14.06 -9.21
CA GLY A 574 6.51 14.95 -9.35
C GLY A 574 6.42 15.69 -10.66
N GLN A 575 6.41 17.01 -10.55
CA GLN A 575 6.31 17.87 -11.70
C GLN A 575 7.53 17.76 -12.64
N ASN A 576 8.76 17.58 -12.09
CA ASN A 576 9.97 17.54 -12.92
C ASN A 576 9.90 16.40 -13.95
N MET A 577 9.54 15.18 -13.50
CA MET A 577 9.53 14.02 -14.38
C MET A 577 8.30 14.01 -15.31
N LEU A 578 7.12 14.22 -14.73
CA LEU A 578 5.88 14.06 -15.50
C LEU A 578 5.63 15.22 -16.47
N LEU A 579 5.85 16.48 -16.05
CA LEU A 579 5.63 17.63 -16.93
C LEU A 579 6.65 17.69 -18.06
N GLU A 580 7.88 17.22 -17.85
CA GLU A 580 8.91 17.20 -18.88
C GLU A 580 8.77 16.02 -19.85
N HIS A 581 8.43 14.83 -19.36
CA HIS A 581 8.51 13.60 -20.14
C HIS A 581 7.17 13.00 -20.56
N LEU A 582 6.12 13.13 -19.75
CA LEU A 582 4.80 12.55 -20.04
C LEU A 582 3.82 13.57 -20.64
N TRP A 583 3.64 14.75 -20.00
CA TRP A 583 2.67 15.74 -20.41
C TRP A 583 2.78 16.19 -21.87
N PRO A 584 3.99 16.35 -22.46
CA PRO A 584 4.13 16.72 -23.88
C PRO A 584 3.64 15.67 -24.88
N LYS A 585 3.47 14.41 -24.44
CA LYS A 585 2.97 13.31 -25.28
C LYS A 585 1.45 13.23 -25.30
N LEU A 586 0.78 13.92 -24.35
CA LEU A 586 -0.64 13.79 -24.11
C LEU A 586 -1.47 14.79 -24.92
N ASP A 587 -2.38 14.28 -25.71
CA ASP A 587 -3.38 15.10 -26.40
C ASP A 587 -4.45 15.61 -25.45
N LYS A 588 -4.80 14.79 -24.43
CA LYS A 588 -5.83 15.10 -23.46
C LYS A 588 -5.44 14.61 -22.07
N VAL A 589 -5.55 15.52 -21.08
CA VAL A 589 -5.45 15.21 -19.64
C VAL A 589 -6.80 15.51 -19.01
N VAL A 590 -7.39 14.51 -18.39
CA VAL A 590 -8.71 14.60 -17.74
C VAL A 590 -8.57 14.27 -16.26
N THR A 591 -8.96 15.16 -15.39
CA THR A 591 -8.99 14.92 -13.95
C THR A 591 -10.42 14.79 -13.44
N LEU A 592 -10.70 13.67 -12.77
CA LEU A 592 -11.92 13.45 -12.01
C LEU A 592 -11.61 13.76 -10.54
N ASP A 593 -12.04 14.93 -10.07
CA ASP A 593 -11.74 15.39 -8.70
C ASP A 593 -12.91 16.23 -8.16
N TRP A 594 -13.09 16.20 -6.87
CA TRP A 594 -14.10 17.03 -6.20
C TRP A 594 -13.57 18.41 -5.81
N ARG A 595 -12.26 18.63 -5.87
CA ARG A 595 -11.61 19.93 -5.64
C ARG A 595 -10.57 20.26 -6.72
N MET A 596 -10.17 21.50 -6.80
CA MET A 596 -9.08 21.90 -7.68
C MET A 596 -7.73 21.53 -7.04
N SER A 597 -7.14 20.44 -7.52
CA SER A 597 -5.80 19.99 -7.13
C SER A 597 -4.72 20.52 -8.07
N THR A 598 -3.44 20.35 -7.71
CA THR A 598 -2.34 20.71 -8.62
C THR A 598 -2.44 19.95 -9.94
N THR A 599 -2.79 18.68 -9.93
CA THR A 599 -2.97 17.91 -11.17
C THR A 599 -4.14 18.45 -11.99
N ALA A 600 -5.24 18.82 -11.35
CA ALA A 600 -6.38 19.42 -12.02
C ALA A 600 -6.00 20.74 -12.72
N LEU A 601 -5.12 21.57 -12.14
CA LEU A 601 -4.63 22.80 -12.76
C LEU A 601 -3.84 22.56 -14.07
N PHE A 602 -3.19 21.39 -14.20
CA PHE A 602 -2.45 21.01 -15.40
C PHE A 602 -3.25 20.09 -16.34
N SER A 603 -4.56 19.99 -16.14
CA SER A 603 -5.47 19.20 -16.97
C SER A 603 -6.11 20.04 -18.09
N ASP A 604 -6.68 19.37 -19.08
CA ASP A 604 -7.47 20.00 -20.16
C ASP A 604 -8.94 20.04 -19.80
N VAL A 605 -9.43 19.00 -19.11
CA VAL A 605 -10.81 18.90 -18.64
C VAL A 605 -10.80 18.47 -17.16
N VAL A 606 -11.60 19.15 -16.34
CA VAL A 606 -11.83 18.74 -14.96
C VAL A 606 -13.31 18.39 -14.79
N LEU A 607 -13.58 17.16 -14.43
CA LEU A 607 -14.93 16.64 -14.20
C LEU A 607 -15.22 16.60 -12.70
N PRO A 608 -16.26 17.32 -12.22
CA PRO A 608 -16.60 17.38 -10.81
C PRO A 608 -17.15 16.04 -10.33
N VAL A 609 -16.52 15.42 -9.32
CA VAL A 609 -17.00 14.19 -8.71
C VAL A 609 -17.69 14.44 -7.37
N THR A 610 -18.60 13.51 -7.01
CA THR A 610 -19.23 13.50 -5.70
C THR A 610 -18.23 13.17 -4.61
N ASN A 611 -18.45 13.74 -3.43
CA ASN A 611 -17.71 13.39 -2.23
C ASN A 611 -18.41 12.25 -1.46
N GLN A 612 -17.76 11.70 -0.42
CA GLN A 612 -18.22 10.51 0.30
C GLN A 612 -19.66 10.61 0.83
N TYR A 613 -20.09 11.76 1.29
CA TYR A 613 -21.46 11.96 1.85
C TYR A 613 -22.52 12.35 0.80
N GLU A 614 -22.13 12.43 -0.48
CA GLU A 614 -23.01 12.86 -1.57
C GLU A 614 -23.54 11.69 -2.42
N THR A 615 -23.10 10.47 -2.18
CA THR A 615 -23.53 9.26 -2.92
C THR A 615 -23.44 8.03 -2.03
N PRO A 616 -24.36 7.06 -2.18
CA PRO A 616 -24.25 5.81 -1.45
C PRO A 616 -23.01 5.03 -1.93
N ARG A 617 -22.28 4.43 -1.02
CA ARG A 617 -21.08 3.64 -1.33
C ARG A 617 -20.67 2.74 -0.19
N PHE A 618 -19.86 1.73 -0.49
CA PHE A 618 -19.13 0.98 0.51
C PHE A 618 -17.72 1.53 0.67
N HIS A 619 -17.18 1.43 1.87
CA HIS A 619 -15.77 1.67 2.11
C HIS A 619 -15.01 0.34 1.92
N ILE A 620 -13.82 0.38 1.29
CA ILE A 620 -12.99 -0.81 1.14
C ILE A 620 -12.54 -1.26 2.53
N PRO A 621 -12.91 -2.48 2.98
CA PRO A 621 -12.70 -2.91 4.34
C PRO A 621 -11.24 -3.29 4.61
N SER A 622 -10.88 -3.27 5.89
CA SER A 622 -9.59 -3.71 6.40
C SER A 622 -9.76 -4.92 7.31
N PRO A 623 -8.85 -5.91 7.27
CA PRO A 623 -8.81 -7.00 8.24
C PRO A 623 -8.60 -6.53 9.68
N HIS A 624 -8.14 -5.30 9.88
CA HIS A 624 -8.02 -4.71 11.21
C HIS A 624 -9.35 -4.49 11.91
N THR A 625 -10.39 -4.16 11.16
CA THR A 625 -11.72 -3.88 11.72
C THR A 625 -12.72 -4.99 11.47
N LEU A 626 -12.49 -5.81 10.46
CA LEU A 626 -13.36 -6.92 10.06
C LEU A 626 -14.80 -6.49 9.80
N VAL A 627 -15.02 -5.28 9.33
CA VAL A 627 -16.35 -4.75 9.02
C VAL A 627 -16.37 -4.13 7.63
N LEU A 628 -17.47 -4.29 6.94
CA LEU A 628 -17.83 -3.55 5.74
C LEU A 628 -18.68 -2.36 6.15
N ASN A 629 -18.19 -1.15 5.92
CA ASN A 629 -18.92 0.08 6.24
C ASN A 629 -19.68 0.59 5.01
N TYR A 630 -20.88 1.07 5.25
CA TYR A 630 -21.73 1.73 4.29
C TYR A 630 -21.81 3.22 4.57
N CYS A 631 -21.66 4.01 3.52
CA CYS A 631 -21.90 5.44 3.53
C CYS A 631 -23.19 5.73 2.78
N ASP A 632 -24.17 6.28 3.45
CA ASP A 632 -25.41 6.69 2.84
C ASP A 632 -25.30 8.11 2.27
N ARG A 633 -26.20 8.45 1.37
CA ARG A 633 -26.31 9.82 0.84
C ARG A 633 -26.83 10.75 1.92
N ALA A 634 -25.97 11.58 2.47
CA ALA A 634 -26.29 12.56 3.50
C ALA A 634 -26.63 13.95 2.91
N ALA A 635 -25.99 14.31 1.80
CA ALA A 635 -26.21 15.59 1.10
C ALA A 635 -26.39 15.38 -0.40
N GLU A 636 -27.00 16.36 -1.06
CA GLU A 636 -27.04 16.41 -2.50
C GLU A 636 -25.65 16.70 -3.07
N PRO A 637 -25.31 16.17 -4.26
CA PRO A 637 -24.06 16.52 -4.95
C PRO A 637 -23.87 18.02 -5.09
N ALA A 638 -22.64 18.50 -4.87
CA ALA A 638 -22.33 19.92 -4.98
C ALA A 638 -22.40 20.39 -6.44
N GLY A 639 -23.37 21.28 -6.74
CA GLY A 639 -23.58 21.80 -8.09
C GLY A 639 -24.02 20.71 -9.07
N GLU A 640 -23.21 20.43 -10.08
CA GLU A 640 -23.47 19.41 -11.10
C GLU A 640 -22.57 18.17 -10.94
N ALA A 641 -21.94 17.98 -9.76
CA ALA A 641 -21.05 16.87 -9.51
C ALA A 641 -21.78 15.52 -9.69
N LYS A 642 -21.08 14.54 -10.25
CA LYS A 642 -21.55 13.20 -10.51
C LYS A 642 -20.60 12.16 -9.89
N SER A 643 -21.13 10.98 -9.56
CA SER A 643 -20.26 9.90 -9.16
C SER A 643 -19.40 9.40 -10.33
N GLU A 644 -18.30 8.73 -10.03
CA GLU A 644 -17.49 8.11 -11.06
C GLU A 644 -18.26 7.01 -11.79
N TRP A 645 -19.30 6.42 -11.16
CA TRP A 645 -20.23 5.51 -11.81
C TRP A 645 -21.04 6.23 -12.90
N GLU A 646 -21.71 7.34 -12.56
CA GLU A 646 -22.47 8.14 -13.52
C GLU A 646 -21.60 8.67 -14.65
N ILE A 647 -20.40 9.18 -14.34
CA ILE A 647 -19.44 9.67 -15.34
C ILE A 647 -19.03 8.56 -16.30
N SER A 648 -18.75 7.37 -15.77
CA SER A 648 -18.39 6.20 -16.59
C SER A 648 -19.53 5.78 -17.52
N LEU A 649 -20.76 5.81 -17.04
CA LEU A 649 -21.93 5.47 -17.86
C LEU A 649 -22.17 6.53 -18.96
N LEU A 650 -21.99 7.81 -18.64
CA LEU A 650 -22.05 8.88 -19.64
C LEU A 650 -20.97 8.72 -20.71
N LEU A 651 -19.74 8.41 -20.32
CA LEU A 651 -18.65 8.13 -21.26
C LEU A 651 -18.93 6.89 -22.10
N ALA A 652 -19.41 5.78 -21.50
CA ALA A 652 -19.75 4.57 -22.24
C ALA A 652 -20.80 4.83 -23.33
N ARG A 653 -21.85 5.58 -23.00
CA ARG A 653 -22.89 5.99 -23.95
C ARG A 653 -22.36 6.93 -25.04
N LYS A 654 -21.55 7.90 -24.67
CA LYS A 654 -21.00 8.86 -25.64
C LYS A 654 -19.97 8.19 -26.55
N LEU A 655 -19.14 7.28 -26.04
CA LEU A 655 -18.22 6.49 -26.87
C LEU A 655 -18.98 5.67 -27.91
N ALA A 656 -20.07 4.98 -27.52
CA ALA A 656 -20.90 4.24 -28.46
C ALA A 656 -21.52 5.14 -29.53
N GLU A 657 -22.08 6.29 -29.13
CA GLU A 657 -22.67 7.29 -30.03
C GLU A 657 -21.63 7.83 -31.03
N ARG A 658 -20.47 8.27 -30.53
CA ARG A 658 -19.43 8.89 -31.35
C ARG A 658 -18.74 7.86 -32.27
N ALA A 659 -18.52 6.65 -31.77
CA ALA A 659 -17.98 5.54 -32.53
C ALA A 659 -18.89 5.17 -33.72
N ALA A 660 -20.19 5.08 -33.50
CA ALA A 660 -21.16 4.86 -34.55
C ALA A 660 -21.12 5.96 -35.62
N ALA A 661 -21.01 7.25 -35.20
CA ALA A 661 -20.89 8.37 -36.12
C ALA A 661 -19.61 8.33 -36.98
N ARG A 662 -18.54 7.68 -36.49
CA ARG A 662 -17.26 7.50 -37.18
C ARG A 662 -17.18 6.20 -37.98
N GLY A 663 -18.14 5.27 -37.81
CA GLY A 663 -18.08 3.94 -38.37
C GLY A 663 -17.10 3.00 -37.68
N LEU A 664 -16.69 3.31 -36.47
CA LEU A 664 -15.79 2.52 -35.61
C LEU A 664 -16.64 1.68 -34.65
N ASP A 665 -17.08 0.51 -35.04
CA ASP A 665 -17.92 -0.36 -34.18
C ASP A 665 -17.09 -1.22 -33.23
N SER A 666 -15.91 -1.70 -33.69
CA SER A 666 -15.03 -2.56 -32.89
C SER A 666 -13.56 -2.38 -33.27
N TYR A 667 -12.67 -2.80 -32.35
CA TYR A 667 -11.23 -2.85 -32.55
C TYR A 667 -10.62 -4.02 -31.75
N LEU A 668 -9.35 -4.33 -32.00
CA LEU A 668 -8.61 -5.31 -31.22
C LEU A 668 -7.78 -4.61 -30.14
N ASP A 669 -7.79 -5.15 -28.93
CA ASP A 669 -6.89 -4.69 -27.89
C ASP A 669 -5.48 -5.28 -28.05
N ALA A 670 -4.57 -4.94 -27.13
CA ALA A 670 -3.18 -5.39 -27.15
C ALA A 670 -3.01 -6.92 -27.06
N THR A 671 -4.00 -7.63 -26.57
CA THR A 671 -4.00 -9.10 -26.51
C THR A 671 -4.59 -9.73 -27.76
N GLY A 672 -5.09 -8.91 -28.71
CA GLY A 672 -5.81 -9.36 -29.89
C GLY A 672 -7.30 -9.69 -29.62
N ALA A 673 -7.80 -9.36 -28.43
CA ALA A 673 -9.20 -9.57 -28.09
C ALA A 673 -10.09 -8.47 -28.70
N PRO A 674 -11.24 -8.81 -29.31
CA PRO A 674 -12.14 -7.84 -29.88
C PRO A 674 -12.86 -7.04 -28.79
N ARG A 675 -12.94 -5.72 -28.97
CA ARG A 675 -13.67 -4.77 -28.14
C ARG A 675 -14.80 -4.16 -28.96
N GLN A 676 -16.02 -4.22 -28.41
CA GLN A 676 -17.24 -3.74 -29.08
C GLN A 676 -17.68 -2.44 -28.42
N LEU A 677 -17.74 -1.34 -29.21
CA LEU A 677 -18.14 -0.04 -28.69
C LEU A 677 -19.66 0.12 -28.67
N SER A 678 -20.37 -0.44 -29.67
CA SER A 678 -21.83 -0.35 -29.75
C SER A 678 -22.57 -0.99 -28.57
N THR A 679 -22.01 -2.05 -27.97
CA THR A 679 -22.59 -2.75 -26.82
C THR A 679 -21.99 -2.31 -25.48
N LEU A 680 -21.06 -1.38 -25.48
CA LEU A 680 -20.34 -0.94 -24.26
C LEU A 680 -21.30 -0.44 -23.16
N PRO A 681 -22.35 0.38 -23.43
CA PRO A 681 -23.28 0.82 -22.39
C PRO A 681 -24.03 -0.35 -21.72
N ASP A 682 -24.47 -1.34 -22.50
CA ASP A 682 -25.17 -2.51 -21.97
C ASP A 682 -24.21 -3.40 -21.17
N ALA A 683 -23.01 -3.63 -21.69
CA ALA A 683 -21.97 -4.37 -20.97
C ALA A 683 -21.54 -3.67 -19.66
N PHE A 684 -21.55 -2.34 -19.65
CA PHE A 684 -21.25 -1.56 -18.45
C PHE A 684 -22.35 -1.67 -17.39
N THR A 685 -23.62 -1.64 -17.81
CA THR A 685 -24.81 -1.66 -16.94
C THR A 685 -25.37 -3.07 -16.68
N LEU A 686 -24.61 -4.13 -16.97
CA LEU A 686 -25.02 -5.53 -16.82
C LEU A 686 -26.34 -5.84 -17.56
N GLY A 687 -26.40 -5.46 -18.83
CA GLY A 687 -27.58 -5.63 -19.68
C GLY A 687 -28.63 -4.52 -19.52
N GLY A 688 -28.28 -3.35 -18.99
CA GLY A 688 -29.19 -2.25 -18.73
C GLY A 688 -29.92 -2.33 -17.39
N GLU A 689 -29.62 -3.32 -16.55
CA GLU A 689 -30.32 -3.55 -15.28
C GLU A 689 -29.76 -2.70 -14.13
N ILE A 690 -28.44 -2.44 -14.13
CA ILE A 690 -27.76 -1.68 -13.09
C ILE A 690 -27.39 -0.30 -13.64
N VAL A 691 -28.20 0.70 -13.31
CA VAL A 691 -28.05 2.07 -13.82
C VAL A 691 -27.68 3.03 -12.69
N THR A 692 -28.20 2.83 -11.46
CA THR A 692 -27.95 3.70 -10.32
C THR A 692 -26.94 3.12 -9.34
N GLU A 693 -26.36 3.98 -8.50
CA GLU A 693 -25.45 3.59 -7.45
C GLU A 693 -26.13 2.67 -6.41
N GLU A 694 -27.40 2.92 -6.09
CA GLU A 694 -28.15 2.07 -5.18
C GLU A 694 -28.29 0.65 -5.73
N GLN A 695 -28.64 0.51 -7.03
CA GLN A 695 -28.72 -0.79 -7.67
C GLN A 695 -27.35 -1.51 -7.67
N ALA A 696 -26.28 -0.77 -7.93
CA ALA A 696 -24.92 -1.34 -7.89
C ALA A 696 -24.50 -1.73 -6.46
N CYS A 697 -24.86 -0.95 -5.44
CA CYS A 697 -24.65 -1.31 -4.04
C CYS A 697 -25.39 -2.58 -3.66
N GLU A 698 -26.67 -2.70 -4.04
CA GLU A 698 -27.49 -3.88 -3.75
C GLU A 698 -26.90 -5.13 -4.43
N GLU A 699 -26.49 -5.00 -5.68
CA GLU A 699 -25.87 -6.09 -6.44
C GLU A 699 -24.56 -6.56 -5.80
N MET A 700 -23.65 -5.63 -5.43
CA MET A 700 -22.40 -5.96 -4.75
C MET A 700 -22.64 -6.60 -3.39
N LEU A 701 -23.63 -6.12 -2.65
CA LEU A 701 -23.98 -6.67 -1.35
C LEU A 701 -24.53 -8.10 -1.50
N GLN A 702 -25.40 -8.35 -2.46
CA GLN A 702 -25.89 -9.67 -2.80
C GLN A 702 -24.77 -10.63 -3.22
N ASP A 703 -23.84 -10.16 -4.03
CA ASP A 703 -22.64 -10.93 -4.43
C ASP A 703 -21.83 -11.35 -3.20
N THR A 704 -21.68 -10.45 -2.22
CA THR A 704 -20.93 -10.69 -0.97
C THR A 704 -21.65 -11.70 -0.07
N VAL A 705 -22.98 -11.62 0.02
CA VAL A 705 -23.82 -12.61 0.72
C VAL A 705 -23.68 -13.99 0.08
N LEU A 706 -23.74 -14.06 -1.25
CA LEU A 706 -23.60 -15.32 -1.99
C LEU A 706 -22.20 -15.94 -1.89
N ALA A 707 -21.16 -15.11 -1.75
CA ALA A 707 -19.81 -15.56 -1.47
C ALA A 707 -19.62 -16.06 -0.02
N GLY A 708 -20.59 -15.85 0.85
CA GLY A 708 -20.57 -16.31 2.24
C GLY A 708 -19.74 -15.45 3.19
N THR A 709 -19.33 -14.27 2.77
CA THR A 709 -18.45 -13.38 3.55
C THR A 709 -19.17 -12.67 4.69
N ILE A 710 -20.45 -12.36 4.49
CA ILE A 710 -21.33 -11.67 5.46
C ILE A 710 -22.61 -12.46 5.69
N PRO A 711 -23.38 -12.19 6.78
CA PRO A 711 -24.63 -12.87 7.09
C PRO A 711 -25.64 -12.81 5.95
N ALA A 712 -26.41 -13.89 5.79
CA ALA A 712 -27.35 -14.08 4.66
C ALA A 712 -28.56 -13.13 4.68
N ASP A 713 -28.85 -12.51 5.82
CA ASP A 713 -29.94 -11.56 6.01
C ASP A 713 -29.49 -10.08 5.83
N THR A 714 -28.29 -9.86 5.31
CA THR A 714 -27.77 -8.52 5.09
C THR A 714 -28.29 -7.98 3.76
N ASP A 715 -29.04 -6.88 3.82
CA ASP A 715 -29.51 -6.10 2.68
C ASP A 715 -29.16 -4.62 2.83
N LEU A 716 -29.42 -3.82 1.82
CA LEU A 716 -29.10 -2.40 1.82
C LEU A 716 -29.89 -1.62 2.90
N ALA A 717 -31.10 -2.06 3.26
CA ALA A 717 -31.91 -1.46 4.31
C ALA A 717 -31.23 -1.66 5.67
N ALA A 718 -30.75 -2.86 5.95
CA ALA A 718 -29.98 -3.16 7.16
C ALA A 718 -28.69 -2.33 7.22
N MET A 719 -28.01 -2.16 6.07
CA MET A 719 -26.80 -1.32 6.00
C MET A 719 -27.10 0.17 6.25
N ARG A 720 -28.22 0.70 5.78
CA ARG A 720 -28.65 2.06 6.08
C ARG A 720 -28.94 2.27 7.56
N GLU A 721 -29.54 1.30 8.21
CA GLU A 721 -29.84 1.37 9.63
C GLU A 721 -28.57 1.29 10.49
N LYS A 722 -27.74 0.28 10.29
CA LYS A 722 -26.57 0.00 11.13
C LYS A 722 -25.32 0.78 10.70
N GLY A 723 -25.12 0.99 9.42
CA GLY A 723 -23.93 1.62 8.84
C GLY A 723 -22.76 0.65 8.59
N TYR A 724 -22.82 -0.58 9.07
CA TYR A 724 -21.78 -1.59 8.87
C TYR A 724 -22.32 -3.00 9.02
N VAL A 725 -21.56 -3.98 8.51
CA VAL A 725 -21.74 -5.41 8.79
C VAL A 725 -20.39 -6.06 9.06
N ARG A 726 -20.32 -6.99 10.01
CA ARG A 726 -19.11 -7.76 10.33
C ARG A 726 -18.97 -8.94 9.38
N PHE A 727 -17.73 -9.18 8.93
CA PHE A 727 -17.37 -10.38 8.21
C PHE A 727 -17.46 -11.63 9.09
N ILE A 728 -17.96 -12.70 8.51
CA ILE A 728 -18.08 -14.03 9.14
C ILE A 728 -17.15 -15.06 8.50
N ASP A 729 -16.68 -14.79 7.28
CA ASP A 729 -15.69 -15.59 6.54
C ASP A 729 -14.89 -14.66 5.59
N TRP A 730 -13.85 -15.22 4.96
CA TRP A 730 -13.02 -14.51 3.99
C TRP A 730 -13.58 -14.55 2.57
N GLY A 731 -14.67 -15.26 2.33
CA GLY A 731 -15.29 -15.39 1.01
C GLY A 731 -14.34 -15.94 -0.05
N VAL A 732 -14.35 -15.31 -1.22
CA VAL A 732 -13.50 -15.73 -2.36
C VAL A 732 -12.27 -14.85 -2.57
N SER A 733 -12.13 -13.77 -1.78
CA SER A 733 -11.02 -12.83 -1.91
C SER A 733 -9.68 -13.47 -1.54
N PRO A 734 -8.67 -13.45 -2.43
CA PRO A 734 -7.33 -13.92 -2.09
C PRO A 734 -6.65 -13.03 -1.02
N TYR A 735 -7.07 -11.77 -0.90
CA TYR A 735 -6.48 -10.84 0.07
C TYR A 735 -6.96 -11.11 1.49
N GLY A 736 -8.21 -11.59 1.67
CA GLY A 736 -8.75 -12.00 2.97
C GLY A 736 -8.15 -13.27 3.49
N VAL A 737 -8.21 -14.29 2.69
CA VAL A 737 -7.70 -15.61 3.04
C VAL A 737 -6.21 -15.59 3.40
N ASN A 738 -5.46 -14.60 2.93
CA ASN A 738 -4.05 -14.37 3.28
C ASN A 738 -3.81 -14.14 4.78
N MET A 739 -4.83 -13.72 5.53
CA MET A 739 -4.71 -13.67 6.99
C MET A 739 -4.51 -15.06 7.60
N ALA A 740 -4.87 -16.13 6.87
CA ALA A 740 -4.70 -17.53 7.24
C ALA A 740 -5.20 -17.80 8.67
N SER A 741 -6.41 -17.37 8.93
CA SER A 741 -7.07 -17.51 10.24
C SER A 741 -8.57 -17.70 10.04
N ASP A 742 -9.22 -18.42 10.93
CA ASP A 742 -10.67 -18.49 10.98
C ASP A 742 -11.23 -17.19 11.60
N LEU A 743 -12.36 -16.69 11.10
CA LEU A 743 -13.12 -15.62 11.75
C LEU A 743 -14.10 -16.26 12.73
N ARG A 744 -13.81 -16.15 14.03
CA ARG A 744 -14.64 -16.68 15.10
C ARG A 744 -15.54 -15.57 15.67
N PRO A 745 -16.80 -15.84 15.99
CA PRO A 745 -17.75 -14.79 16.36
C PRO A 745 -17.45 -14.11 17.71
N ASP A 746 -16.73 -14.81 18.60
CA ASP A 746 -16.46 -14.41 19.98
C ASP A 746 -14.96 -14.30 20.30
N GLU A 747 -14.11 -14.24 19.28
CA GLU A 747 -12.65 -14.10 19.42
C GLU A 747 -12.10 -12.98 18.54
N THR A 748 -11.05 -12.33 19.03
CA THR A 748 -10.21 -11.48 18.21
C THR A 748 -9.51 -12.32 17.13
N MET A 749 -9.26 -11.74 15.96
CA MET A 749 -8.60 -12.43 14.86
C MET A 749 -7.10 -12.19 14.91
N ASN A 750 -6.33 -13.26 15.07
CA ASN A 750 -4.88 -13.25 14.92
C ASN A 750 -4.47 -13.93 13.61
N HIS A 751 -3.59 -13.29 12.85
CA HIS A 751 -3.16 -13.82 11.56
C HIS A 751 -2.31 -15.11 11.69
N SER A 752 -2.23 -15.90 10.60
CA SER A 752 -1.37 -17.09 10.48
C SER A 752 -1.71 -18.26 11.41
N ARG A 753 -2.89 -18.27 12.03
CA ARG A 753 -3.33 -19.39 12.89
C ARG A 753 -3.48 -20.71 12.12
N TRP A 754 -3.80 -20.66 10.83
CA TRP A 754 -3.85 -21.91 10.04
C TRP A 754 -2.49 -22.59 9.94
N HIS A 755 -1.40 -21.82 9.90
CA HIS A 755 -0.05 -22.40 9.86
C HIS A 755 0.36 -23.00 11.20
N THR A 756 0.06 -22.31 12.29
CA THR A 756 0.45 -22.77 13.64
C THR A 756 -0.49 -23.81 14.23
N GLU A 757 -1.81 -23.72 14.00
CA GLU A 757 -2.82 -24.63 14.54
C GLU A 757 -3.10 -25.82 13.60
N LYS A 758 -3.34 -25.53 12.29
CA LYS A 758 -3.73 -26.55 11.30
C LYS A 758 -2.54 -27.11 10.52
N LYS A 759 -1.33 -26.60 10.76
CA LYS A 759 -0.07 -26.97 10.08
C LYS A 759 -0.14 -26.83 8.55
N LEU A 760 -0.95 -25.90 8.06
CA LEU A 760 -1.02 -25.61 6.63
C LEU A 760 0.26 -24.90 6.16
N PRO A 761 0.86 -25.32 5.04
CA PRO A 761 2.08 -24.70 4.53
C PRO A 761 1.87 -23.27 4.04
N TYR A 762 2.96 -22.50 3.97
CA TYR A 762 2.96 -21.12 3.44
C TYR A 762 3.02 -21.13 1.90
N PRO A 763 2.46 -20.09 1.24
CA PRO A 763 2.50 -19.97 -0.22
C PRO A 763 3.86 -19.47 -0.74
N THR A 764 4.97 -19.98 -0.17
CA THR A 764 6.35 -19.72 -0.60
C THR A 764 6.90 -20.88 -1.41
N LEU A 765 8.04 -20.71 -2.03
CA LEU A 765 8.74 -21.79 -2.73
C LEU A 765 9.01 -22.98 -1.81
N THR A 766 9.50 -22.71 -0.61
CA THR A 766 9.86 -23.74 0.38
C THR A 766 8.67 -24.35 1.14
N ARG A 767 7.46 -23.81 0.92
CA ARG A 767 6.25 -24.13 1.68
C ARG A 767 6.34 -23.79 3.17
N ARG A 768 7.33 -23.00 3.57
CA ARG A 768 7.60 -22.53 4.93
C ARG A 768 7.82 -21.02 4.93
N ALA A 769 7.80 -20.38 6.09
CA ALA A 769 8.26 -19.01 6.21
C ALA A 769 9.73 -18.95 5.76
N GLN A 770 9.99 -18.18 4.69
CA GLN A 770 11.27 -18.30 3.96
C GLN A 770 12.21 -17.14 4.29
N PHE A 771 13.34 -17.46 4.88
CA PHE A 771 14.39 -16.50 5.26
C PHE A 771 15.63 -16.58 4.37
N TYR A 772 15.80 -17.69 3.64
CA TYR A 772 16.89 -17.87 2.69
C TYR A 772 16.35 -17.88 1.26
N LEU A 773 16.88 -17.03 0.41
CA LEU A 773 16.50 -16.90 -1.00
C LEU A 773 17.69 -17.29 -1.86
N ASP A 774 17.66 -18.46 -2.46
CA ASP A 774 18.72 -18.92 -3.36
C ASP A 774 18.49 -18.50 -4.83
N HIS A 775 17.65 -17.49 -5.06
CA HIS A 775 17.47 -16.88 -6.38
C HIS A 775 18.80 -16.22 -6.83
N PRO A 776 19.25 -16.41 -8.08
CA PRO A 776 20.54 -15.91 -8.54
C PRO A 776 20.79 -14.41 -8.26
N TRP A 777 19.78 -13.57 -8.44
CA TRP A 777 19.92 -12.14 -8.19
C TRP A 777 20.05 -11.81 -6.69
N PHE A 778 19.38 -12.54 -5.81
CA PHE A 778 19.52 -12.36 -4.38
C PHE A 778 20.87 -12.86 -3.85
N LEU A 779 21.41 -13.94 -4.44
CA LEU A 779 22.77 -14.39 -4.16
C LEU A 779 23.79 -13.37 -4.67
N GLU A 780 23.62 -12.86 -5.88
CA GLU A 780 24.47 -11.82 -6.47
C GLU A 780 24.51 -10.55 -5.62
N ALA A 781 23.33 -10.13 -5.11
CA ALA A 781 23.22 -8.96 -4.25
C ALA A 781 23.77 -9.18 -2.83
N GLY A 782 24.04 -10.43 -2.41
CA GLY A 782 24.35 -10.76 -1.02
C GLY A 782 23.13 -10.61 -0.10
N GLU A 783 21.92 -10.76 -0.63
CA GLU A 783 20.64 -10.62 0.09
C GLU A 783 19.87 -11.95 0.21
N ALA A 784 20.56 -13.07 0.06
CA ALA A 784 19.96 -14.37 0.32
C ALA A 784 19.38 -14.44 1.74
N PHE A 785 20.11 -14.01 2.75
CA PHE A 785 19.61 -13.73 4.10
C PHE A 785 19.16 -12.28 4.24
N PRO A 786 18.25 -11.97 5.19
CA PRO A 786 18.09 -10.60 5.66
C PRO A 786 19.44 -10.09 6.21
N THR A 787 19.82 -8.90 5.77
CA THR A 787 21.10 -8.27 6.12
C THR A 787 20.91 -6.76 6.26
N HIS A 788 21.92 -6.07 6.75
CA HIS A 788 21.95 -4.61 6.72
C HIS A 788 22.81 -4.12 5.55
N LYS A 789 22.29 -3.16 4.82
CA LYS A 789 23.00 -2.40 3.80
C LYS A 789 22.70 -0.90 3.99
N GLU A 790 23.70 -0.08 3.75
CA GLU A 790 23.49 1.37 3.69
C GLU A 790 22.61 1.73 2.48
N ASN A 791 21.68 2.66 2.68
CA ASN A 791 20.87 3.14 1.57
C ASN A 791 21.75 3.88 0.56
N PRO A 792 21.51 3.69 -0.75
CA PRO A 792 22.20 4.44 -1.79
C PRO A 792 22.02 5.96 -1.60
N LYS A 793 22.95 6.73 -2.16
CA LYS A 793 22.91 8.20 -2.13
C LYS A 793 21.93 8.75 -3.17
N MET A 794 20.67 8.37 -3.05
CA MET A 794 19.61 8.81 -3.96
C MET A 794 19.44 10.33 -3.91
N GLY A 795 19.56 10.98 -5.06
CA GLY A 795 19.51 12.44 -5.16
C GLY A 795 20.87 13.15 -5.04
N GLY A 796 21.98 12.40 -4.87
CA GLY A 796 23.35 12.91 -4.87
C GLY A 796 24.11 12.73 -3.57
N ASP A 797 25.37 13.18 -3.53
CA ASP A 797 26.24 13.07 -2.36
C ASP A 797 26.05 14.29 -1.43
N HIS A 798 24.88 14.37 -0.80
CA HIS A 798 24.50 15.43 0.11
C HIS A 798 24.47 14.96 1.57
N PRO A 799 24.68 15.88 2.55
CA PRO A 799 24.93 15.50 3.95
C PRO A 799 23.68 15.12 4.73
N PHE A 800 22.50 15.61 4.35
CA PHE A 800 21.27 15.38 5.07
C PHE A 800 20.41 14.31 4.40
N VAL A 801 19.56 13.69 5.20
CA VAL A 801 18.55 12.73 4.78
C VAL A 801 17.18 13.36 4.90
N LEU A 802 16.46 13.52 3.78
CA LEU A 802 15.07 13.93 3.78
C LEU A 802 14.17 12.73 4.12
N THR A 803 13.32 12.93 5.09
CA THR A 803 12.24 12.02 5.40
C THR A 803 10.91 12.76 5.33
N SER A 804 9.90 12.09 4.85
CA SER A 804 8.53 12.56 4.91
C SER A 804 7.65 11.48 5.54
N GLY A 805 6.60 11.88 6.19
CA GLY A 805 5.64 10.98 6.79
C GLY A 805 4.26 11.60 6.71
N HIS A 806 3.25 10.86 7.11
CA HIS A 806 1.91 11.42 7.23
C HIS A 806 1.91 12.52 8.26
N ASN A 807 1.29 13.64 7.95
CA ASN A 807 1.10 14.66 8.94
C ASN A 807 -0.02 14.28 9.92
N ARG A 808 0.00 14.92 11.08
CA ARG A 808 -0.95 14.65 12.17
C ARG A 808 -2.37 15.10 11.82
N TRP A 809 -2.53 16.12 10.99
CA TRP A 809 -3.76 16.91 10.91
C TRP A 809 -4.62 16.58 9.70
N SER A 810 -4.02 16.32 8.54
CA SER A 810 -4.73 16.05 7.30
C SER A 810 -4.59 14.60 6.83
N ILE A 811 -5.52 14.19 5.99
CA ILE A 811 -5.45 12.92 5.24
C ILE A 811 -4.74 13.25 3.92
N HIS A 812 -3.42 13.17 3.92
CA HIS A 812 -2.59 13.61 2.79
C HIS A 812 -3.00 15.00 2.28
N SER A 813 -3.16 15.17 0.96
CA SER A 813 -3.66 16.39 0.35
C SER A 813 -5.19 16.46 0.26
N ILE A 814 -5.90 15.41 0.63
CA ILE A 814 -7.34 15.27 0.42
C ILE A 814 -8.11 16.40 1.11
N ASN A 815 -7.82 16.66 2.37
CA ASN A 815 -8.46 17.72 3.16
C ASN A 815 -7.49 18.81 3.65
N ILE A 816 -6.33 18.96 3.01
CA ILE A 816 -5.31 19.93 3.43
C ILE A 816 -5.77 21.40 3.30
N THR A 817 -6.73 21.66 2.44
CA THR A 817 -7.33 22.99 2.24
C THR A 817 -8.39 23.35 3.30
N ASN A 818 -8.74 22.40 4.16
CA ASN A 818 -9.69 22.62 5.25
C ASN A 818 -9.18 23.69 6.22
N ARG A 819 -9.98 24.72 6.49
CA ARG A 819 -9.59 25.88 7.30
C ARG A 819 -9.20 25.50 8.74
N LEU A 820 -9.92 24.58 9.37
CA LEU A 820 -9.57 24.11 10.72
C LEU A 820 -8.22 23.42 10.74
N LEU A 821 -7.95 22.57 9.74
CA LEU A 821 -6.69 21.85 9.63
C LEU A 821 -5.53 22.81 9.37
N LEU A 822 -5.71 23.78 8.50
CA LEU A 822 -4.69 24.80 8.24
C LEU A 822 -4.37 25.60 9.50
N HIS A 823 -5.37 25.96 10.29
CA HIS A 823 -5.13 26.65 11.57
C HIS A 823 -4.36 25.80 12.57
N THR A 824 -4.71 24.52 12.71
CA THR A 824 -3.99 23.60 13.61
C THR A 824 -2.58 23.31 13.14
N HIS A 825 -2.30 23.43 11.85
CA HIS A 825 -0.98 23.29 11.24
C HIS A 825 -0.12 24.56 11.26
N ARG A 826 -0.61 25.66 11.80
CA ARG A 826 -0.02 26.99 11.66
C ARG A 826 -0.02 27.48 10.20
N GLY A 827 -0.85 26.91 9.36
CA GLY A 827 -1.20 27.40 8.03
C GLY A 827 -0.20 27.13 6.91
N ARG A 828 0.94 26.48 7.16
CA ARG A 828 1.98 26.28 6.13
C ARG A 828 2.86 25.07 6.39
N PRO A 829 3.53 24.50 5.36
CA PRO A 829 4.54 23.46 5.53
C PRO A 829 5.77 23.98 6.29
N HIS A 830 6.51 23.08 6.92
CA HIS A 830 7.76 23.35 7.62
C HIS A 830 8.76 22.22 7.38
N ALA A 831 10.05 22.56 7.34
CA ALA A 831 11.12 21.59 7.45
C ALA A 831 11.61 21.55 8.90
N VAL A 832 11.44 20.40 9.55
CA VAL A 832 11.93 20.21 10.93
C VAL A 832 13.39 19.80 10.87
N ILE A 833 14.25 20.55 11.53
CA ILE A 833 15.71 20.36 11.54
C ILE A 833 16.26 20.36 12.95
N ASN A 834 17.35 19.61 13.17
CA ASN A 834 18.01 19.53 14.46
C ASN A 834 18.62 20.88 14.87
N THR A 835 18.63 21.17 16.18
CA THR A 835 19.20 22.41 16.74
C THR A 835 20.69 22.56 16.50
N GLY A 836 21.45 21.46 16.44
CA GLY A 836 22.87 21.45 16.11
C GLY A 836 23.12 21.82 14.66
N ASP A 837 22.44 21.10 13.77
CA ASP A 837 22.51 21.30 12.32
C ASP A 837 22.09 22.74 11.93
N ALA A 838 21.01 23.26 12.54
CA ALA A 838 20.55 24.63 12.33
C ALA A 838 21.63 25.66 12.71
N ARG A 839 22.28 25.45 13.86
CA ARG A 839 23.35 26.34 14.34
C ARG A 839 24.56 26.31 13.40
N GLU A 840 24.98 25.13 12.95
CA GLU A 840 26.12 24.99 12.03
C GLU A 840 25.85 25.66 10.67
N ARG A 841 24.59 25.71 10.25
CA ARG A 841 24.15 26.35 8.99
C ARG A 841 23.69 27.80 9.16
N GLY A 842 23.73 28.36 10.37
CA GLY A 842 23.27 29.73 10.63
C GLY A 842 21.77 29.95 10.39
N ILE A 843 20.98 28.89 10.63
CA ILE A 843 19.51 28.87 10.44
C ILE A 843 18.83 29.08 11.79
N GLU A 844 17.91 30.05 11.85
CA GLU A 844 17.03 30.28 13.00
C GLU A 844 15.63 29.72 12.80
N ASP A 845 14.89 29.53 13.90
CA ASP A 845 13.50 29.04 13.82
C ASP A 845 12.62 30.04 13.05
N GLY A 846 11.94 29.57 12.02
CA GLY A 846 11.10 30.39 11.14
C GLY A 846 11.82 30.97 9.92
N ASP A 847 13.12 30.85 9.80
CA ASP A 847 13.84 31.27 8.59
C ASP A 847 13.34 30.49 7.39
N GLU A 848 13.19 31.14 6.26
CA GLU A 848 13.01 30.46 4.99
C GLU A 848 14.34 29.79 4.60
N ILE A 849 14.29 28.49 4.30
CA ILE A 849 15.45 27.73 3.86
C ILE A 849 15.21 27.18 2.46
N ARG A 850 16.29 27.01 1.72
CA ARG A 850 16.37 26.23 0.52
C ARG A 850 16.69 24.79 0.91
N VAL A 851 15.92 23.86 0.39
CA VAL A 851 16.16 22.40 0.47
C VAL A 851 16.38 21.92 -0.95
N TRP A 852 17.52 21.26 -1.21
CA TRP A 852 17.90 20.94 -2.57
C TRP A 852 18.72 19.66 -2.70
N ASN A 853 18.76 19.12 -3.92
CA ASN A 853 19.64 18.02 -4.31
C ASN A 853 19.86 18.05 -5.85
N ASP A 854 20.41 16.99 -6.43
CA ASP A 854 20.69 16.92 -7.88
C ASP A 854 19.42 16.86 -8.76
N MET A 855 18.23 16.66 -8.17
CA MET A 855 16.95 16.68 -8.87
C MET A 855 16.31 18.08 -8.95
N GLY A 856 16.60 18.95 -7.98
CA GLY A 856 15.97 20.25 -7.90
C GLY A 856 16.02 20.89 -6.50
N GLU A 857 15.07 21.81 -6.26
CA GLU A 857 15.01 22.56 -5.01
C GLU A 857 13.57 22.97 -4.66
N PHE A 858 13.36 23.22 -3.39
CA PHE A 858 12.17 23.92 -2.90
C PHE A 858 12.49 24.79 -1.69
N PHE A 859 11.59 25.72 -1.37
CA PHE A 859 11.74 26.67 -0.27
C PHE A 859 10.65 26.46 0.77
N VAL A 860 11.07 26.46 2.06
CA VAL A 860 10.16 26.17 3.16
C VAL A 860 10.67 26.81 4.45
N PRO A 861 9.80 27.27 5.35
CA PRO A 861 10.23 27.72 6.67
C PRO A 861 10.86 26.59 7.48
N ALA A 862 11.98 26.86 8.13
CA ALA A 862 12.61 25.97 9.08
C ALA A 862 11.83 25.94 10.40
N LYS A 863 11.71 24.77 10.99
CA LYS A 863 11.34 24.56 12.39
C LYS A 863 12.50 23.90 13.10
N VAL A 864 13.20 24.72 13.88
CA VAL A 864 14.35 24.23 14.65
C VAL A 864 13.87 23.51 15.90
N ALA A 865 14.22 22.24 16.05
CA ALA A 865 13.71 21.40 17.13
C ALA A 865 14.76 20.38 17.64
N PRO A 866 14.82 20.12 18.96
CA PRO A 866 15.79 19.19 19.54
C PRO A 866 15.37 17.71 19.40
N ASN A 867 14.15 17.45 18.96
CA ASN A 867 13.54 16.12 18.91
C ASN A 867 13.79 15.36 17.59
N VAL A 868 14.66 15.86 16.73
CA VAL A 868 15.07 15.23 15.47
C VAL A 868 16.56 14.91 15.55
N MET A 869 16.97 13.76 15.03
CA MET A 869 18.38 13.40 14.99
C MET A 869 19.19 14.35 14.10
N PRO A 870 20.48 14.60 14.44
CA PRO A 870 21.38 15.30 13.54
C PRO A 870 21.47 14.61 12.18
N GLY A 871 21.53 15.41 11.10
CA GLY A 871 21.59 14.90 9.73
C GLY A 871 20.24 14.50 9.12
N GLN A 872 19.12 14.63 9.85
CA GLN A 872 17.77 14.35 9.35
C GLN A 872 16.97 15.65 9.18
N VAL A 873 16.28 15.75 8.07
CA VAL A 873 15.28 16.80 7.80
C VAL A 873 13.93 16.17 7.59
N ILE A 874 12.89 16.65 8.28
CA ILE A 874 11.53 16.11 8.18
C ILE A 874 10.62 17.15 7.53
N VAL A 875 10.01 16.81 6.40
CA VAL A 875 8.92 17.57 5.77
C VAL A 875 7.71 16.66 5.67
N TYR A 876 6.72 16.87 6.54
CA TYR A 876 5.50 16.06 6.50
C TYR A 876 4.76 16.26 5.19
N ASN A 877 4.23 15.16 4.62
CA ASN A 877 3.55 15.18 3.33
C ASN A 877 2.13 15.79 3.41
N GLY A 878 1.47 15.91 2.27
CA GLY A 878 0.07 16.34 2.17
C GLY A 878 -0.10 17.74 1.59
N TRP A 879 0.93 18.54 1.57
CA TRP A 879 0.89 19.90 1.05
C TRP A 879 0.82 19.92 -0.47
N GLU A 880 0.03 20.83 -1.00
CA GLU A 880 -0.03 21.09 -2.44
C GLU A 880 1.23 21.87 -2.88
N PRO A 881 1.75 21.63 -4.08
CA PRO A 881 2.84 22.41 -4.64
C PRO A 881 2.64 23.93 -4.59
N TYR A 882 1.43 24.44 -4.84
CA TYR A 882 1.14 25.87 -4.78
C TYR A 882 1.20 26.50 -3.37
N MET A 883 1.37 25.67 -2.33
CA MET A 883 1.61 26.11 -0.93
C MET A 883 3.09 26.37 -0.65
N PHE A 884 3.97 26.05 -1.59
CA PHE A 884 5.40 26.34 -1.54
C PHE A 884 5.76 27.47 -2.52
N ARG A 885 6.84 28.17 -2.24
CA ARG A 885 7.37 29.18 -3.14
C ARG A 885 7.76 28.54 -4.48
N GLY A 886 7.31 29.13 -5.59
CA GLY A 886 7.60 28.64 -6.94
C GLY A 886 6.90 27.32 -7.30
N TRP A 887 5.93 26.89 -6.50
CA TRP A 887 5.14 25.65 -6.73
C TRP A 887 5.97 24.37 -6.79
N ARG A 888 7.10 24.35 -6.08
CA ARG A 888 7.98 23.21 -5.96
C ARG A 888 7.99 22.68 -4.53
N GLY A 889 7.93 21.38 -4.35
CA GLY A 889 7.83 20.74 -3.05
C GLY A 889 8.74 19.52 -2.90
N PRO A 890 8.66 18.82 -1.76
CA PRO A 890 9.55 17.71 -1.45
C PRO A 890 9.56 16.58 -2.49
N MET A 891 8.41 16.33 -3.15
CA MET A 891 8.30 15.27 -4.15
C MET A 891 9.20 15.51 -5.37
N ASP A 892 9.52 16.77 -5.67
CA ASP A 892 10.40 17.12 -6.80
C ASP A 892 11.87 16.72 -6.57
N LEU A 893 12.25 16.44 -5.31
CA LEU A 893 13.58 15.95 -4.95
C LEU A 893 13.71 14.43 -4.92
N GLU A 894 12.61 13.70 -5.10
CA GLU A 894 12.59 12.25 -5.02
C GLU A 894 12.87 11.64 -6.41
N PRO A 895 13.99 10.92 -6.60
CA PRO A 895 14.32 10.38 -7.94
C PRO A 895 13.48 9.19 -8.37
N GLY A 896 12.60 8.68 -7.48
CA GLY A 896 11.72 7.57 -7.79
C GLY A 896 12.43 6.25 -8.08
N MET A 897 13.57 6.00 -7.45
CA MET A 897 14.36 4.79 -7.65
C MET A 897 13.56 3.52 -7.38
N VAL A 898 13.81 2.48 -8.13
CA VAL A 898 13.27 1.13 -7.92
C VAL A 898 14.43 0.18 -7.62
N LYS A 899 14.27 -0.64 -6.59
CA LYS A 899 15.24 -1.68 -6.29
C LYS A 899 15.16 -2.78 -7.37
N TRP A 900 16.25 -3.04 -8.06
CA TRP A 900 16.31 -4.00 -9.17
C TRP A 900 15.87 -5.42 -8.77
N LEU A 901 16.06 -5.83 -7.52
CA LEU A 901 15.57 -7.12 -7.02
C LEU A 901 14.03 -7.26 -7.05
N HIS A 902 13.29 -6.15 -7.08
CA HIS A 902 11.83 -6.20 -7.20
C HIS A 902 11.37 -6.54 -8.63
N LEU A 903 12.28 -6.62 -9.60
CA LEU A 903 12.03 -7.17 -10.93
C LEU A 903 12.18 -8.70 -10.99
N ALA A 904 12.73 -9.32 -9.93
CA ALA A 904 12.97 -10.77 -9.91
C ALA A 904 11.68 -11.58 -10.01
N GLY A 905 11.69 -12.60 -10.84
CA GLY A 905 10.59 -13.53 -11.04
C GLY A 905 11.08 -14.95 -11.28
N GLY A 906 10.17 -15.87 -11.59
CA GLY A 906 10.53 -17.25 -11.89
C GLY A 906 11.04 -18.05 -10.69
N TYR A 907 10.65 -17.68 -9.47
CA TYR A 907 11.10 -18.30 -8.25
C TYR A 907 9.90 -18.50 -7.30
N GLY A 908 9.19 -19.60 -7.45
CA GLY A 908 8.04 -19.94 -6.63
C GLY A 908 7.02 -18.80 -6.54
N HIS A 909 6.98 -18.12 -5.39
CA HIS A 909 6.08 -17.00 -5.15
C HIS A 909 6.51 -15.69 -5.81
N LEU A 910 7.75 -15.53 -6.28
CA LEU A 910 8.21 -14.33 -6.98
C LEU A 910 7.65 -14.29 -8.41
N ARG A 911 6.44 -13.80 -8.54
CA ARG A 911 5.74 -13.57 -9.80
C ARG A 911 4.75 -12.43 -9.63
N TYR A 912 4.42 -11.76 -10.72
CA TYR A 912 3.43 -10.68 -10.66
C TYR A 912 2.11 -11.17 -10.04
N TRP A 913 1.64 -10.41 -9.12
CA TRP A 913 0.32 -10.52 -8.54
C TRP A 913 -0.16 -9.12 -8.15
N PRO A 914 -1.32 -8.64 -8.63
CA PRO A 914 -1.81 -7.29 -8.32
C PRO A 914 -1.75 -6.99 -6.81
N LEU A 915 -1.36 -5.78 -6.47
CA LEU A 915 -1.17 -5.27 -5.11
C LEU A 915 -0.08 -5.99 -4.28
N GLN A 916 0.70 -6.92 -4.85
CA GLN A 916 1.60 -7.79 -4.11
C GLN A 916 3.05 -7.68 -4.58
N TRP A 917 3.43 -8.49 -5.57
CA TRP A 917 4.80 -8.53 -6.06
C TRP A 917 4.92 -7.77 -7.38
N GLN A 918 5.62 -6.65 -7.32
CA GLN A 918 5.90 -5.78 -8.46
C GLN A 918 6.97 -4.74 -8.10
N PRO A 919 7.66 -4.14 -9.09
CA PRO A 919 8.62 -3.09 -8.83
C PRO A 919 7.92 -1.83 -8.29
N THR A 920 8.45 -1.27 -7.21
CA THR A 920 7.90 -0.12 -6.51
C THR A 920 8.95 0.97 -6.27
N PRO A 921 8.58 2.26 -6.35
CA PRO A 921 9.51 3.35 -6.14
C PRO A 921 9.83 3.55 -4.65
N ILE A 922 11.02 4.04 -4.42
CA ILE A 922 11.56 4.39 -3.12
C ILE A 922 11.35 5.88 -2.86
N ASP A 923 10.95 6.23 -1.63
CA ASP A 923 10.68 7.62 -1.25
C ASP A 923 11.27 8.02 0.12
N ARG A 924 12.17 7.21 0.67
CA ARG A 924 12.83 7.51 1.94
C ARG A 924 14.35 7.49 1.79
N ALA A 925 15.02 8.17 2.69
CA ALA A 925 16.46 8.34 2.69
C ALA A 925 17.00 9.10 1.45
N ILE A 926 16.22 10.03 0.93
CA ILE A 926 16.68 10.91 -0.16
C ILE A 926 17.74 11.85 0.37
N ARG A 927 18.85 11.99 -0.34
CA ARG A 927 19.93 12.89 0.03
C ARG A 927 19.61 14.33 -0.38
N ILE A 928 19.85 15.26 0.52
CA ILE A 928 19.61 16.69 0.35
C ILE A 928 20.67 17.53 1.05
N ASP A 929 20.75 18.80 0.69
CA ASP A 929 21.39 19.84 1.50
C ASP A 929 20.40 20.96 1.84
N ILE A 930 20.72 21.75 2.83
CA ILE A 930 19.91 22.87 3.33
C ILE A 930 20.77 24.12 3.53
N GLU A 931 20.20 25.28 3.21
CA GLU A 931 20.83 26.58 3.46
C GLU A 931 19.79 27.67 3.72
N ARG A 932 20.18 28.75 4.35
CA ARG A 932 19.29 29.90 4.56
C ARG A 932 19.00 30.59 3.22
N ALA A 933 17.74 30.84 2.90
CA ALA A 933 17.33 31.42 1.61
C ALA A 933 17.91 32.83 1.37
N ASN A 934 18.12 33.63 2.42
CA ASN A 934 18.70 34.97 2.33
C ASN A 934 20.22 34.99 2.06
N SER A 935 20.89 33.83 2.09
CA SER A 935 22.29 33.69 1.75
C SER A 935 22.56 33.46 0.26
N LEU A 936 21.48 33.35 -0.53
CA LEU A 936 21.58 33.22 -1.99
C LEU A 936 21.92 34.57 -2.62
N PRO A 937 22.85 34.64 -3.59
CA PRO A 937 23.27 35.88 -4.25
C PRO A 937 22.15 36.58 -5.00
#